data_2eb5bc91b0230c229f864e3f2a9e4ef1
#
_entry.id   2eb5bc91b0230c229f864e3f2a9e4ef1
#
_cell.length_a   1.000
_cell.length_b   1.000
_cell.length_c   1.000
_cell.angle_alpha   90.00
_cell.angle_beta   90.00
_cell.angle_gamma   90.00
#
_symmetry.space_group_name_H-M   'P 1'
#
loop_
_entity.id
_entity.type
_entity.pdbx_description
1 polymer ?
#
loop_
_entity_poly.entity_id
_entity_poly.type
_entity_poly.pdbx_seq_one_letter_code
_entity_poly.pdbx_strand_id
1 'polypeptide(L)'
;MAATCKSNEKVFAISTISSKDILSIHVVLNDNDESLVEGLKDIGMEIIERCDGLPLAVKVVGGLLLSKGKTRGDWLDVCSNVAWSMTTISDDVNQAVYVSYEELPQVLKQCLLYCSLFPKDVLIKSADIVNMWIAEGFIHITSMKQPEDLGAEYYKQLVSRNLLDPDYRFYDQKACTMHDVIRSFSQSVVKHEGLFVEEGHNPSFTSGTSKLRHLSISKNVTEWDAFHKQASPRTLILFESPRVDLKGFWNNLSLLRVLSLQGVNVVELPDSISNLRHLRYLGLAGTSISGIPQGIGDLMFMQFIELADCVKISHVPDSILKLRKLRYINFAGTNIASIPRGFGKLEDLVMISGFPTHSDDNTDQVWSSLEELGPLSRLTMLVIESLEKASSGSVAARAKLSSKAHLRILNLGFTQNREVEEQNNGEQERIEEVLGNLCPPTCIEQLAIIGYFGHKLPQWMRMVPVFTFLKRLELSSYACYELPSGLGQLPSLDYFWVDQAPFIKYIGHGLHMPSIGGRDIGLDKTLSGGAAVVAFPKLRKLGFQGILGLTEWEWEQQIPAMTTLEVLTIVNCQLKYLPPGLAHHANALRELDLRNLSHLVSIHNFPSLVELRIVDNRTLERIYNNPNLQHIYIVSCPGLKVLEDLPSLQSIEWVDVTAQVLPDYLRHSKLEKLIVQCYISLLKLISLQDANSSESEWGKIQHVHQLKATGYISAEETRYISYTKEPYSYKTDIGT
;
A
#
# COMPACT_ATOMS: atom_id res chain seq x y z
N MET A 1 -14.55 6.53 12.84
CA MET A 1 -14.62 5.60 13.99
C MET A 1 -14.36 4.19 13.46
N ALA A 2 -13.11 3.84 13.24
CA ALA A 2 -12.69 2.50 12.85
C ALA A 2 -11.19 2.33 13.18
N ALA A 3 -10.86 2.33 14.45
CA ALA A 3 -9.53 2.01 14.91
C ALA A 3 -9.64 1.47 16.34
N THR A 4 -9.82 0.18 16.46
CA THR A 4 -9.40 -0.63 17.62
C THR A 4 -10.07 -2.00 17.54
N CYS A 5 -9.55 -2.87 16.67
CA CYS A 5 -9.76 -4.31 16.80
C CYS A 5 -8.77 -5.05 15.89
N LYS A 6 -7.49 -5.08 16.25
CA LYS A 6 -6.47 -5.86 15.52
C LYS A 6 -5.27 -6.18 16.39
N SER A 7 -5.36 -7.05 17.35
CA SER A 7 -4.14 -7.53 17.99
C SER A 7 -4.10 -9.01 18.40
N ASN A 8 -5.19 -9.77 18.27
CA ASN A 8 -5.19 -11.15 18.78
C ASN A 8 -5.45 -12.26 17.76
N GLU A 9 -5.71 -11.99 16.48
CA GLU A 9 -6.10 -13.05 15.53
C GLU A 9 -4.96 -13.70 14.73
N LYS A 10 -3.79 -13.06 14.63
CA LYS A 10 -2.67 -13.65 13.87
C LYS A 10 -1.85 -14.71 14.62
N VAL A 11 -1.95 -14.79 15.94
CA VAL A 11 -1.11 -15.69 16.74
C VAL A 11 -1.66 -17.14 16.76
N PHE A 12 -2.95 -17.35 16.51
CA PHE A 12 -3.56 -18.69 16.61
C PHE A 12 -3.61 -19.48 15.28
N ALA A 13 -3.45 -18.85 14.12
CA ALA A 13 -3.42 -19.56 12.83
C ALA A 13 -2.07 -20.23 12.54
N ILE A 14 -1.00 -19.86 13.24
CA ILE A 14 0.37 -20.36 13.00
C ILE A 14 0.62 -21.70 13.71
N SER A 15 -0.19 -22.09 14.68
CA SER A 15 0.03 -23.30 15.48
C SER A 15 -0.28 -24.63 14.76
N THR A 16 -0.84 -24.60 13.55
CA THR A 16 -1.19 -25.80 12.77
C THR A 16 -0.36 -25.99 11.50
N ILE A 17 0.42 -24.99 11.07
CA ILE A 17 1.32 -25.12 9.92
C ILE A 17 2.64 -25.71 10.43
N SER A 18 3.06 -26.88 9.93
CA SER A 18 4.33 -27.47 10.34
C SER A 18 5.50 -26.61 9.82
N SER A 19 6.63 -26.63 10.54
CA SER A 19 7.85 -25.91 10.09
C SER A 19 8.30 -26.36 8.70
N LYS A 20 7.95 -27.59 8.28
CA LYS A 20 8.17 -28.15 6.94
C LYS A 20 7.35 -27.41 5.89
N ASP A 21 6.08 -27.11 6.20
CA ASP A 21 5.16 -26.42 5.30
C ASP A 21 5.60 -24.97 5.11
N ILE A 22 6.12 -24.31 6.15
CA ILE A 22 6.62 -22.94 6.06
C ILE A 22 7.85 -22.83 5.14
N LEU A 23 8.80 -23.74 5.23
CA LEU A 23 9.98 -23.76 4.35
C LEU A 23 9.57 -24.10 2.91
N SER A 24 8.72 -25.12 2.73
CA SER A 24 8.21 -25.50 1.42
C SER A 24 7.40 -24.38 0.77
N ILE A 25 6.54 -23.70 1.51
CA ILE A 25 5.74 -22.58 1.03
C ILE A 25 6.64 -21.39 0.59
N HIS A 26 7.68 -21.03 1.33
CA HIS A 26 8.51 -19.88 1.00
C HIS A 26 9.57 -20.14 -0.08
N VAL A 27 10.10 -21.37 -0.15
CA VAL A 27 11.21 -21.70 -1.06
C VAL A 27 10.74 -22.39 -2.34
N VAL A 28 9.61 -23.10 -2.29
CA VAL A 28 9.16 -24.01 -3.36
C VAL A 28 8.04 -23.43 -4.23
N LEU A 29 7.16 -22.57 -3.69
CA LEU A 29 5.98 -22.11 -4.42
C LEU A 29 6.26 -21.16 -5.61
N ASN A 30 7.51 -20.80 -5.88
CA ASN A 30 7.84 -20.00 -7.07
C ASN A 30 8.32 -20.82 -8.28
N ASP A 31 8.49 -22.14 -8.18
CA ASP A 31 8.92 -22.97 -9.31
C ASP A 31 8.16 -24.30 -9.40
N ASN A 32 7.68 -24.58 -10.59
CA ASN A 32 7.05 -25.85 -10.97
C ASN A 32 8.05 -27.03 -11.06
N ASP A 33 9.19 -26.99 -10.39
CA ASP A 33 10.28 -27.95 -10.53
C ASP A 33 10.38 -28.84 -9.28
N GLU A 34 9.44 -29.81 -9.18
CA GLU A 34 9.41 -30.80 -8.09
C GLU A 34 10.73 -31.59 -7.97
N SER A 35 11.50 -31.73 -9.05
CA SER A 35 12.77 -32.48 -9.05
C SER A 35 13.90 -31.76 -8.33
N LEU A 36 13.92 -30.43 -8.39
CA LEU A 36 14.88 -29.59 -7.64
C LEU A 36 14.63 -29.63 -6.14
N VAL A 37 13.37 -29.67 -5.75
CA VAL A 37 12.94 -29.73 -4.36
C VAL A 37 13.38 -31.02 -3.68
N GLU A 38 13.22 -32.17 -4.34
CA GLU A 38 13.60 -33.46 -3.80
C GLU A 38 15.13 -33.55 -3.56
N GLY A 39 15.93 -32.92 -4.44
CA GLY A 39 17.40 -32.85 -4.30
C GLY A 39 17.94 -31.98 -3.16
N LEU A 40 17.09 -31.10 -2.59
CA LEU A 40 17.46 -30.16 -1.52
C LEU A 40 16.78 -30.46 -0.18
N LYS A 41 15.90 -31.44 -0.15
CA LYS A 41 15.02 -31.76 0.97
C LYS A 41 15.78 -32.17 2.25
N ASP A 42 16.83 -32.93 2.13
CA ASP A 42 17.67 -33.38 3.25
C ASP A 42 18.35 -32.19 3.94
N ILE A 43 18.95 -31.29 3.17
CA ILE A 43 19.60 -30.08 3.71
C ILE A 43 18.56 -29.11 4.27
N GLY A 44 17.43 -28.95 3.57
CA GLY A 44 16.31 -28.13 4.06
C GLY A 44 15.79 -28.59 5.42
N MET A 45 15.70 -29.88 5.64
CA MET A 45 15.30 -30.46 6.93
C MET A 45 16.34 -30.19 8.03
N GLU A 46 17.65 -30.32 7.74
CA GLU A 46 18.71 -29.98 8.68
C GLU A 46 18.67 -28.49 9.07
N ILE A 47 18.41 -27.58 8.12
CA ILE A 47 18.25 -26.16 8.38
C ILE A 47 17.03 -25.88 9.28
N ILE A 48 15.90 -26.57 9.05
CA ILE A 48 14.69 -26.45 9.91
C ILE A 48 14.99 -26.89 11.33
N GLU A 49 15.70 -28.00 11.50
CA GLU A 49 16.12 -28.50 12.82
C GLU A 49 16.98 -27.46 13.57
N ARG A 50 17.91 -26.79 12.86
CA ARG A 50 18.71 -25.68 13.43
C ARG A 50 17.87 -24.43 13.77
N CYS A 51 16.72 -24.24 13.15
CA CYS A 51 15.76 -23.17 13.49
C CYS A 51 14.94 -23.49 14.74
N ASP A 52 15.14 -24.65 15.37
CA ASP A 52 14.44 -25.10 16.60
C ASP A 52 12.90 -25.04 16.48
N GLY A 53 12.37 -25.24 15.27
CA GLY A 53 10.94 -25.20 14.97
C GLY A 53 10.29 -23.81 15.09
N LEU A 54 11.06 -22.75 15.26
CA LEU A 54 10.54 -21.40 15.39
C LEU A 54 10.08 -20.83 14.02
N PRO A 55 8.80 -20.48 13.83
CA PRO A 55 8.28 -20.04 12.53
C PRO A 55 9.00 -18.84 11.93
N LEU A 56 9.36 -17.86 12.76
CA LEU A 56 10.12 -16.68 12.31
C LEU A 56 11.52 -17.08 11.83
N ALA A 57 12.21 -17.97 12.54
CA ALA A 57 13.53 -18.45 12.16
C ALA A 57 13.51 -19.11 10.79
N VAL A 58 12.54 -20.00 10.57
CA VAL A 58 12.32 -20.70 9.28
C VAL A 58 12.00 -19.69 8.17
N LYS A 59 11.15 -18.70 8.45
CA LYS A 59 10.78 -17.64 7.50
C LYS A 59 12.00 -16.80 7.07
N VAL A 60 12.83 -16.38 8.02
CA VAL A 60 14.01 -15.55 7.78
C VAL A 60 15.09 -16.30 7.01
N VAL A 61 15.38 -17.55 7.41
CA VAL A 61 16.36 -18.39 6.69
C VAL A 61 15.82 -18.80 5.33
N GLY A 62 14.52 -19.04 5.18
CA GLY A 62 13.87 -19.25 3.89
C GLY A 62 14.09 -18.06 2.92
N GLY A 63 13.94 -16.84 3.42
CA GLY A 63 14.26 -15.62 2.65
C GLY A 63 15.74 -15.51 2.28
N LEU A 64 16.64 -15.92 3.15
CA LEU A 64 18.08 -16.03 2.84
C LEU A 64 18.32 -17.04 1.71
N LEU A 65 17.78 -18.25 1.80
CA LEU A 65 17.90 -19.30 0.79
C LEU A 65 17.36 -18.87 -0.58
N LEU A 66 16.23 -18.13 -0.61
CA LEU A 66 15.70 -17.54 -1.84
C LEU A 66 16.66 -16.55 -2.51
N SER A 67 17.48 -15.86 -1.72
CA SER A 67 18.48 -14.89 -2.22
C SER A 67 19.77 -15.55 -2.71
N LYS A 68 19.99 -16.80 -2.37
CA LYS A 68 21.10 -17.65 -2.84
C LYS A 68 20.70 -18.42 -4.11
N GLY A 69 21.64 -19.07 -4.74
CA GLY A 69 21.32 -20.01 -5.81
C GLY A 69 20.54 -21.23 -5.28
N LYS A 70 19.74 -21.83 -6.16
CA LYS A 70 19.03 -23.09 -5.83
C LYS A 70 19.94 -24.31 -6.04
N THR A 71 21.21 -24.19 -5.62
CA THR A 71 22.18 -25.28 -5.70
C THR A 71 22.39 -25.92 -4.33
N ARG A 72 22.73 -27.21 -4.34
CA ARG A 72 23.04 -27.95 -3.12
C ARG A 72 24.24 -27.32 -2.36
N GLY A 73 25.21 -26.76 -3.09
CA GLY A 73 26.37 -26.09 -2.51
C GLY A 73 25.97 -24.84 -1.73
N ASP A 74 25.14 -23.96 -2.33
CA ASP A 74 24.69 -22.73 -1.67
C ASP A 74 23.91 -23.02 -0.36
N TRP A 75 23.10 -24.08 -0.34
CA TRP A 75 22.35 -24.47 0.84
C TRP A 75 23.22 -25.12 1.93
N LEU A 76 24.23 -25.90 1.53
CA LEU A 76 25.22 -26.44 2.45
C LEU A 76 26.07 -25.33 3.09
N ASP A 77 26.42 -24.29 2.35
CA ASP A 77 27.13 -23.14 2.89
C ASP A 77 26.34 -22.43 3.99
N VAL A 78 25.04 -22.25 3.79
CA VAL A 78 24.15 -21.71 4.83
C VAL A 78 24.04 -22.65 6.01
N CYS A 79 23.88 -23.95 5.80
CA CYS A 79 23.76 -24.94 6.84
C CYS A 79 25.04 -25.04 7.69
N SER A 80 26.21 -24.98 7.06
CA SER A 80 27.54 -25.11 7.72
C SER A 80 28.07 -23.77 8.27
N ASN A 81 27.31 -22.69 8.18
CA ASN A 81 27.77 -21.38 8.63
C ASN A 81 28.09 -21.40 10.14
N VAL A 82 29.31 -20.93 10.49
CA VAL A 82 29.83 -20.90 11.87
C VAL A 82 28.91 -20.09 12.81
N ALA A 83 28.14 -19.16 12.27
CA ALA A 83 27.20 -18.36 13.04
C ALA A 83 26.13 -19.18 13.80
N TRP A 84 25.80 -20.40 13.35
CA TRP A 84 24.91 -21.32 14.07
C TRP A 84 25.50 -21.82 15.42
N SER A 85 26.80 -21.75 15.61
CA SER A 85 27.50 -22.26 16.82
C SER A 85 27.95 -21.16 17.77
N MET A 86 27.68 -19.87 17.47
CA MET A 86 28.10 -18.77 18.31
C MET A 86 27.24 -18.67 19.58
N THR A 87 27.81 -19.04 20.72
CA THR A 87 27.20 -19.00 22.06
C THR A 87 27.31 -17.64 22.78
N THR A 88 27.96 -16.64 22.16
CA THR A 88 28.23 -15.32 22.77
C THR A 88 27.11 -14.30 22.58
N ILE A 89 26.02 -14.70 21.94
CA ILE A 89 24.83 -13.86 21.75
C ILE A 89 23.92 -14.13 22.95
N SER A 90 23.38 -13.05 23.57
CA SER A 90 22.44 -13.17 24.68
C SER A 90 21.33 -14.18 24.40
N ASP A 91 20.85 -14.90 25.41
CA ASP A 91 19.82 -15.96 25.32
C ASP A 91 18.56 -15.57 24.54
N ASP A 92 18.35 -14.27 24.32
CA ASP A 92 17.20 -13.69 23.62
C ASP A 92 17.38 -13.59 22.09
N VAL A 93 18.55 -13.92 21.51
CA VAL A 93 18.83 -13.73 20.07
C VAL A 93 18.72 -15.05 19.33
N ASN A 94 17.77 -15.11 18.41
CA ASN A 94 17.61 -16.26 17.53
C ASN A 94 18.80 -16.39 16.55
N GLN A 95 19.50 -17.50 16.59
CA GLN A 95 20.67 -17.79 15.74
C GLN A 95 20.37 -17.64 14.24
N ALA A 96 19.17 -17.99 13.80
CA ALA A 96 18.75 -17.85 12.41
C ALA A 96 18.71 -16.39 11.93
N VAL A 97 18.29 -15.48 12.80
CA VAL A 97 18.32 -14.02 12.50
C VAL A 97 19.78 -13.56 12.37
N TYR A 98 20.66 -14.03 13.24
CA TYR A 98 22.07 -13.69 13.18
C TYR A 98 22.75 -14.22 11.92
N VAL A 99 22.50 -15.47 11.53
CA VAL A 99 23.00 -16.05 10.26
C VAL A 99 22.54 -15.21 9.07
N SER A 100 21.25 -14.89 9.01
CA SER A 100 20.71 -14.07 7.90
C SER A 100 21.27 -12.66 7.87
N TYR A 101 21.54 -12.05 9.03
CA TYR A 101 22.19 -10.75 9.14
C TYR A 101 23.66 -10.80 8.68
N GLU A 102 24.43 -11.82 9.10
CA GLU A 102 25.86 -11.94 8.70
C GLU A 102 26.02 -12.09 7.19
N GLU A 103 25.10 -12.75 6.51
CA GLU A 103 25.09 -12.90 5.05
C GLU A 103 24.65 -11.64 4.28
N LEU A 104 24.27 -10.55 4.99
CA LEU A 104 23.98 -9.28 4.32
C LEU A 104 25.26 -8.54 3.90
N PRO A 105 25.26 -7.91 2.72
CA PRO A 105 26.24 -6.89 2.39
C PRO A 105 26.29 -5.77 3.44
N GLN A 106 27.44 -5.17 3.65
CA GLN A 106 27.67 -4.17 4.71
C GLN A 106 26.65 -3.01 4.67
N VAL A 107 26.27 -2.55 3.48
CA VAL A 107 25.28 -1.48 3.32
C VAL A 107 23.91 -1.94 3.79
N LEU A 108 23.49 -3.16 3.45
CA LEU A 108 22.20 -3.71 3.89
C LEU A 108 22.18 -3.96 5.40
N LYS A 109 23.31 -4.36 6.01
CA LYS A 109 23.44 -4.41 7.48
C LYS A 109 23.12 -3.06 8.11
N GLN A 110 23.73 -1.97 7.59
CA GLN A 110 23.46 -0.60 8.08
C GLN A 110 21.98 -0.19 7.89
N CYS A 111 21.43 -0.47 6.71
CA CYS A 111 20.02 -0.17 6.41
C CYS A 111 19.06 -0.92 7.35
N LEU A 112 19.29 -2.22 7.59
CA LEU A 112 18.48 -3.02 8.51
C LEU A 112 18.57 -2.49 9.94
N LEU A 113 19.79 -2.27 10.43
CA LEU A 113 20.02 -1.77 11.79
C LEU A 113 19.34 -0.41 12.01
N TYR A 114 19.34 0.44 10.98
CA TYR A 114 18.67 1.74 11.04
C TYR A 114 17.14 1.63 11.17
N CYS A 115 16.51 0.61 10.57
CA CYS A 115 15.09 0.36 10.72
C CYS A 115 14.67 0.08 12.18
N SER A 116 15.58 -0.41 13.03
CA SER A 116 15.30 -0.64 14.46
C SER A 116 15.07 0.64 15.28
N LEU A 117 15.33 1.82 14.68
CA LEU A 117 14.97 3.12 15.27
C LEU A 117 13.47 3.36 15.35
N PHE A 118 12.68 2.63 14.53
CA PHE A 118 11.23 2.73 14.55
C PHE A 118 10.66 1.86 15.68
N PRO A 119 9.69 2.37 16.48
CA PRO A 119 9.04 1.60 17.52
C PRO A 119 8.31 0.38 16.99
N LYS A 120 7.95 -0.52 17.90
CA LYS A 120 7.12 -1.69 17.62
C LYS A 120 5.82 -1.29 16.91
N ASP A 121 5.42 -2.09 15.93
CA ASP A 121 4.17 -1.95 15.16
C ASP A 121 4.01 -0.63 14.38
N VAL A 122 5.04 0.24 14.39
CA VAL A 122 5.06 1.46 13.58
C VAL A 122 5.34 1.12 12.12
N LEU A 123 4.53 1.67 11.22
CA LEU A 123 4.67 1.50 9.79
C LEU A 123 5.85 2.30 9.25
N ILE A 124 6.77 1.60 8.60
CA ILE A 124 7.94 2.19 7.93
C ILE A 124 7.61 2.33 6.44
N LYS A 125 7.40 3.55 5.97
CA LYS A 125 7.18 3.82 4.54
C LYS A 125 8.51 3.72 3.79
N SER A 126 8.51 3.00 2.66
CA SER A 126 9.73 2.77 1.87
C SER A 126 10.40 4.07 1.40
N ALA A 127 9.61 5.08 1.00
CA ALA A 127 10.15 6.37 0.57
C ALA A 127 10.86 7.10 1.71
N ASP A 128 10.26 7.14 2.91
CA ASP A 128 10.83 7.85 4.06
C ASP A 128 12.14 7.21 4.51
N ILE A 129 12.14 5.89 4.68
CA ILE A 129 13.34 5.17 5.15
C ILE A 129 14.48 5.24 4.15
N VAL A 130 14.20 5.15 2.85
CA VAL A 130 15.21 5.29 1.78
C VAL A 130 15.82 6.70 1.80
N ASN A 131 14.99 7.74 1.94
CA ASN A 131 15.46 9.11 2.03
C ASN A 131 16.34 9.33 3.28
N MET A 132 16.00 8.71 4.41
CA MET A 132 16.82 8.75 5.62
C MET A 132 18.16 8.02 5.44
N TRP A 133 18.19 6.85 4.79
CA TRP A 133 19.44 6.13 4.47
C TRP A 133 20.38 6.95 3.57
N ILE A 134 19.80 7.66 2.57
CA ILE A 134 20.57 8.56 1.70
C ILE A 134 21.10 9.75 2.51
N ALA A 135 20.28 10.35 3.37
CA ALA A 135 20.66 11.48 4.21
C ALA A 135 21.78 11.13 5.20
N GLU A 136 21.73 9.91 5.79
CA GLU A 136 22.83 9.39 6.63
C GLU A 136 24.10 9.12 5.83
N GLY A 137 23.97 8.87 4.54
CA GLY A 137 25.10 8.56 3.66
C GLY A 137 25.42 7.07 3.60
N PHE A 138 24.45 6.17 3.84
CA PHE A 138 24.62 4.75 3.61
C PHE A 138 24.60 4.42 2.11
N ILE A 139 23.82 5.20 1.35
CA ILE A 139 23.64 5.04 -0.09
C ILE A 139 24.33 6.18 -0.81
N HIS A 140 25.29 5.83 -1.67
CA HIS A 140 26.07 6.80 -2.42
C HIS A 140 25.65 6.83 -3.90
N ILE A 141 25.83 8.00 -4.53
CA ILE A 141 25.64 8.15 -5.97
C ILE A 141 26.65 7.26 -6.69
N THR A 142 26.14 6.38 -7.55
CA THR A 142 26.96 5.60 -8.48
C THR A 142 26.78 6.15 -9.89
N SER A 143 27.73 5.89 -10.78
CA SER A 143 27.63 6.31 -12.19
C SER A 143 26.46 5.67 -12.94
N MET A 144 25.86 4.61 -12.40
CA MET A 144 24.83 3.82 -13.09
C MET A 144 23.41 4.00 -12.58
N LYS A 145 23.22 4.35 -11.28
CA LYS A 145 21.87 4.42 -10.67
C LYS A 145 21.74 5.64 -9.76
N GLN A 146 20.53 6.20 -9.72
CA GLN A 146 20.19 7.21 -8.73
C GLN A 146 20.15 6.58 -7.33
N PRO A 147 20.49 7.33 -6.26
CA PRO A 147 20.46 6.83 -4.89
C PRO A 147 19.08 6.32 -4.47
N GLU A 148 18.01 6.96 -4.94
CA GLU A 148 16.62 6.59 -4.64
C GLU A 148 16.27 5.22 -5.24
N ASP A 149 16.67 4.95 -6.49
CA ASP A 149 16.45 3.66 -7.16
C ASP A 149 17.21 2.54 -6.43
N LEU A 150 18.48 2.83 -6.05
CA LEU A 150 19.32 1.88 -5.33
C LEU A 150 18.78 1.61 -3.92
N GLY A 151 18.30 2.66 -3.23
CA GLY A 151 17.67 2.53 -1.93
C GLY A 151 16.38 1.71 -1.98
N ALA A 152 15.55 1.92 -3.00
CA ALA A 152 14.37 1.10 -3.23
C ALA A 152 14.70 -0.37 -3.49
N GLU A 153 15.82 -0.67 -4.18
CA GLU A 153 16.30 -2.04 -4.34
C GLU A 153 16.75 -2.65 -3.00
N TYR A 154 17.46 -1.90 -2.18
CA TYR A 154 17.88 -2.36 -0.85
C TYR A 154 16.70 -2.64 0.06
N TYR A 155 15.68 -1.77 0.05
CA TYR A 155 14.44 -2.00 0.76
C TYR A 155 13.76 -3.31 0.30
N LYS A 156 13.61 -3.52 -1.02
CA LYS A 156 13.04 -4.75 -1.57
C LYS A 156 13.85 -6.00 -1.21
N GLN A 157 15.20 -5.90 -1.16
CA GLN A 157 16.03 -7.02 -0.74
C GLN A 157 15.81 -7.37 0.75
N LEU A 158 15.65 -6.39 1.63
CA LEU A 158 15.33 -6.66 3.05
C LEU A 158 13.96 -7.29 3.22
N VAL A 159 12.97 -6.85 2.45
CA VAL A 159 11.62 -7.44 2.42
C VAL A 159 11.66 -8.87 1.88
N SER A 160 12.32 -9.11 0.74
CA SER A 160 12.42 -10.46 0.13
C SER A 160 13.15 -11.48 1.00
N ARG A 161 14.04 -11.03 1.87
CA ARG A 161 14.74 -11.85 2.87
C ARG A 161 13.94 -12.01 4.17
N ASN A 162 12.68 -11.54 4.22
CA ASN A 162 11.82 -11.58 5.39
C ASN A 162 12.42 -10.91 6.65
N LEU A 163 13.31 -9.95 6.48
CA LEU A 163 13.86 -9.12 7.56
C LEU A 163 13.00 -7.89 7.84
N LEU A 164 12.15 -7.53 6.89
CA LEU A 164 11.07 -6.54 7.02
C LEU A 164 9.77 -7.19 6.54
N ASP A 165 8.70 -7.06 7.32
CA ASP A 165 7.39 -7.61 7.02
C ASP A 165 6.56 -6.61 6.21
N PRO A 166 6.26 -6.87 4.92
CA PRO A 166 5.49 -5.95 4.10
C PRO A 166 4.03 -5.86 4.57
N ASP A 167 3.47 -4.65 4.57
CA ASP A 167 2.05 -4.46 4.78
C ASP A 167 1.32 -4.55 3.43
N TYR A 168 0.60 -5.65 3.22
CA TYR A 168 -0.12 -5.94 1.97
C TYR A 168 -1.31 -5.00 1.69
N ARG A 169 -1.68 -4.14 2.64
CA ARG A 169 -2.67 -3.06 2.41
C ARG A 169 -2.12 -1.99 1.48
N PHE A 170 -0.80 -1.88 1.36
CA PHE A 170 -0.13 -0.94 0.47
C PHE A 170 0.33 -1.66 -0.80
N TYR A 171 -0.11 -1.13 -1.93
CA TYR A 171 0.33 -1.61 -3.24
C TYR A 171 1.87 -1.58 -3.34
N ASP A 172 2.46 -2.57 -4.01
CA ASP A 172 3.91 -2.73 -4.20
C ASP A 172 4.73 -2.80 -2.90
N GLN A 173 4.11 -3.22 -1.79
CA GLN A 173 4.82 -3.36 -0.51
C GLN A 173 5.53 -2.06 -0.08
N LYS A 174 4.93 -0.91 -0.37
CA LYS A 174 5.51 0.43 -0.09
C LYS A 174 5.63 0.77 1.40
N ALA A 175 5.10 -0.07 2.27
CA ALA A 175 5.24 0.04 3.71
C ALA A 175 5.51 -1.33 4.33
N CYS A 176 6.25 -1.34 5.42
CA CYS A 176 6.58 -2.55 6.17
C CYS A 176 6.58 -2.28 7.67
N THR A 177 6.64 -3.35 8.45
CA THR A 177 6.97 -3.32 9.87
C THR A 177 8.20 -4.18 10.11
N MET A 178 8.85 -4.01 11.26
CA MET A 178 9.95 -4.88 11.68
C MET A 178 9.46 -5.76 12.84
N HIS A 179 9.63 -7.09 12.68
CA HIS A 179 9.27 -8.04 13.72
C HIS A 179 10.08 -7.81 15.01
N ASP A 180 9.48 -7.94 16.19
CA ASP A 180 10.07 -7.64 17.50
C ASP A 180 11.42 -8.33 17.73
N VAL A 181 11.55 -9.58 17.35
CA VAL A 181 12.81 -10.35 17.51
C VAL A 181 13.92 -9.76 16.65
N ILE A 182 13.63 -9.38 15.39
CA ILE A 182 14.61 -8.76 14.49
C ILE A 182 14.97 -7.37 14.99
N ARG A 183 13.98 -6.63 15.52
CA ARG A 183 14.18 -5.30 16.10
C ARG A 183 15.08 -5.37 17.34
N SER A 184 14.77 -6.24 18.31
CA SER A 184 15.57 -6.42 19.53
C SER A 184 16.99 -6.85 19.22
N PHE A 185 17.15 -7.79 18.26
CA PHE A 185 18.46 -8.17 17.73
C PHE A 185 19.22 -6.94 17.18
N SER A 186 18.59 -6.17 16.27
CA SER A 186 19.21 -5.00 15.64
C SER A 186 19.61 -3.94 16.67
N GLN A 187 18.76 -3.69 17.67
CA GLN A 187 19.04 -2.78 18.79
C GLN A 187 20.21 -3.28 19.64
N SER A 188 20.34 -4.59 19.87
CA SER A 188 21.46 -5.17 20.62
C SER A 188 22.80 -4.97 19.90
N VAL A 189 22.81 -5.06 18.57
CA VAL A 189 24.00 -4.81 17.74
C VAL A 189 24.44 -3.34 17.81
N VAL A 190 23.48 -2.39 17.78
CA VAL A 190 23.79 -0.94 17.79
C VAL A 190 23.79 -0.31 19.17
N LYS A 191 23.72 -1.08 20.26
CA LYS A 191 23.59 -0.59 21.64
C LYS A 191 24.60 0.48 22.09
N HIS A 192 25.74 0.56 21.41
CA HIS A 192 26.78 1.56 21.71
C HIS A 192 26.70 2.82 20.82
N GLU A 193 25.91 2.79 19.77
CA GLU A 193 25.73 3.89 18.81
C GLU A 193 24.27 4.42 18.76
N GLY A 194 23.30 3.62 19.22
CA GLY A 194 21.88 3.94 19.24
C GLY A 194 21.31 4.01 20.66
N LEU A 195 20.47 5.01 20.91
CA LEU A 195 19.69 5.12 22.13
C LEU A 195 18.20 5.10 21.78
N PHE A 196 17.47 4.18 22.41
CA PHE A 196 16.04 3.97 22.24
C PHE A 196 15.34 4.29 23.55
N VAL A 197 14.48 5.30 23.55
CA VAL A 197 13.71 5.71 24.71
C VAL A 197 12.25 5.36 24.50
N GLU A 198 11.78 4.30 25.17
CA GLU A 198 10.42 3.78 25.08
C GLU A 198 9.74 3.78 26.45
N GLU A 199 8.41 3.56 26.50
CA GLU A 199 7.66 3.50 27.75
C GLU A 199 8.20 2.39 28.66
N GLY A 200 8.44 2.76 29.93
CA GLY A 200 8.95 1.83 30.94
C GLY A 200 10.49 1.66 30.96
N HIS A 201 11.21 2.23 29.99
CA HIS A 201 12.67 2.23 29.98
C HIS A 201 13.19 3.67 30.21
N ASN A 202 13.59 3.97 31.43
CA ASN A 202 14.45 5.13 31.69
C ASN A 202 15.90 4.69 31.47
N PRO A 203 16.54 5.06 30.36
CA PRO A 203 17.93 4.73 30.16
C PRO A 203 18.77 5.45 31.24
N SER A 204 19.43 4.69 32.08
CA SER A 204 20.46 5.26 32.95
C SER A 204 21.61 5.73 32.08
N PHE A 205 21.80 7.04 31.96
CA PHE A 205 22.94 7.65 31.30
C PHE A 205 24.21 7.30 32.04
N THR A 206 24.77 6.12 31.82
CA THR A 206 26.10 5.77 32.35
C THR A 206 27.17 6.56 31.58
N SER A 207 28.20 6.99 32.25
CA SER A 207 29.28 7.88 31.80
C SER A 207 30.12 7.45 30.59
N GLY A 208 29.56 6.68 29.68
CA GLY A 208 30.24 6.15 28.46
C GLY A 208 29.58 6.51 27.13
N THR A 209 28.54 7.36 27.11
CA THR A 209 27.67 7.60 25.94
C THR A 209 28.20 8.62 24.90
N SER A 210 29.50 8.91 24.89
CA SER A 210 30.10 9.91 23.98
C SER A 210 30.06 9.56 22.49
N LYS A 211 29.51 8.38 22.10
CA LYS A 211 29.49 7.89 20.72
C LYS A 211 28.09 7.71 20.12
N LEU A 212 27.05 8.22 20.78
CA LEU A 212 25.69 8.07 20.28
C LEU A 212 25.52 8.79 18.94
N ARG A 213 25.14 8.04 17.91
CA ARG A 213 24.88 8.52 16.55
C ARG A 213 23.38 8.61 16.24
N HIS A 214 22.59 7.71 16.83
CA HIS A 214 21.17 7.59 16.55
C HIS A 214 20.36 7.69 17.82
N LEU A 215 19.34 8.53 17.79
CA LEU A 215 18.45 8.77 18.94
C LEU A 215 17.01 8.62 18.46
N SER A 216 16.29 7.68 19.04
CA SER A 216 14.87 7.44 18.82
C SER A 216 14.11 7.57 20.13
N ILE A 217 13.05 8.39 20.14
CA ILE A 217 12.27 8.70 21.34
C ILE A 217 10.81 8.52 21.01
N SER A 218 10.14 7.57 21.68
CA SER A 218 8.74 7.21 21.45
C SER A 218 7.82 7.49 22.62
N LYS A 219 8.18 8.37 23.56
CA LYS A 219 7.28 8.92 24.61
C LYS A 219 7.88 10.08 25.39
N ASN A 220 7.05 10.58 26.34
CA ASN A 220 7.35 11.72 27.22
C ASN A 220 8.71 11.59 27.91
N VAL A 221 9.66 12.34 27.43
CA VAL A 221 10.94 12.54 28.13
C VAL A 221 10.83 13.84 28.93
N THR A 222 10.90 13.73 30.25
CA THR A 222 10.84 14.87 31.17
C THR A 222 12.21 15.55 31.36
N GLU A 223 13.31 14.88 31.01
CA GLU A 223 14.67 15.34 31.23
C GLU A 223 15.48 15.50 29.94
N TRP A 224 15.10 16.46 29.10
CA TRP A 224 15.84 16.81 27.89
C TRP A 224 17.26 17.28 28.16
N ASP A 225 17.52 17.89 29.34
CA ASP A 225 18.83 18.41 29.70
C ASP A 225 19.92 17.35 29.84
N ALA A 226 19.55 16.11 30.15
CA ALA A 226 20.50 15.00 30.21
C ALA A 226 21.05 14.63 28.81
N PHE A 227 20.27 14.81 27.74
CA PHE A 227 20.70 14.56 26.35
C PHE A 227 21.63 15.64 25.81
N HIS A 228 21.53 16.88 26.33
CA HIS A 228 22.30 18.03 25.86
C HIS A 228 23.81 17.95 26.15
N LYS A 229 24.21 17.19 27.14
CA LYS A 229 25.60 17.24 27.64
C LYS A 229 26.53 16.21 27.01
N GLN A 230 26.05 15.17 26.37
CA GLN A 230 26.88 14.00 26.05
C GLN A 230 26.75 13.44 24.62
N ALA A 231 25.78 13.86 23.79
CA ALA A 231 25.52 13.24 22.51
C ALA A 231 25.69 14.22 21.34
N SER A 232 26.38 13.78 20.29
CA SER A 232 26.40 14.46 19.00
C SER A 232 25.70 13.58 17.94
N PRO A 233 24.37 13.38 18.07
CA PRO A 233 23.65 12.47 17.19
C PRO A 233 23.68 12.97 15.75
N ARG A 234 23.66 12.01 14.81
CA ARG A 234 23.44 12.26 13.38
C ARG A 234 21.96 12.11 13.00
N THR A 235 21.26 11.22 13.70
CA THR A 235 19.82 11.01 13.55
C THR A 235 19.11 11.28 14.87
N LEU A 236 17.99 12.03 14.78
CA LEU A 236 16.99 12.19 15.83
C LEU A 236 15.61 11.94 15.25
N ILE A 237 14.90 10.95 15.79
CA ILE A 237 13.52 10.64 15.43
C ILE A 237 12.66 10.71 16.70
N LEU A 238 11.62 11.53 16.66
CA LEU A 238 10.62 11.63 17.73
C LEU A 238 9.29 11.05 17.23
N PHE A 239 8.66 10.23 18.07
CA PHE A 239 7.33 9.65 17.83
C PHE A 239 6.37 10.10 18.93
N GLU A 240 5.14 10.47 18.58
CA GLU A 240 4.00 10.72 19.47
C GLU A 240 4.34 11.46 20.78
N SER A 241 5.36 12.30 20.78
CA SER A 241 5.80 13.02 21.97
C SER A 241 4.83 14.18 22.28
N PRO A 242 4.46 14.44 23.56
CA PRO A 242 3.81 15.67 23.91
C PRO A 242 4.73 16.85 23.65
N ARG A 243 4.18 18.06 23.70
CA ARG A 243 4.83 19.32 23.37
C ARG A 243 6.32 19.34 23.68
N VAL A 244 7.13 19.33 22.63
CA VAL A 244 8.58 19.51 22.71
C VAL A 244 8.84 21.01 22.57
N ASP A 245 9.43 21.63 23.59
CA ASP A 245 9.97 22.97 23.46
C ASP A 245 11.30 22.89 22.71
N LEU A 246 11.26 23.23 21.45
CA LEU A 246 12.42 23.21 20.58
C LEU A 246 13.35 24.42 20.77
N LYS A 247 12.98 25.40 21.60
CA LYS A 247 13.79 26.61 21.88
C LYS A 247 15.04 26.22 22.68
N GLY A 248 16.19 26.40 22.10
CA GLY A 248 17.48 26.02 22.69
C GLY A 248 17.95 24.60 22.44
N PHE A 249 17.08 23.72 21.93
CA PHE A 249 17.41 22.31 21.65
C PHE A 249 18.47 22.14 20.55
N TRP A 250 18.47 23.02 19.57
CA TRP A 250 19.33 22.92 18.38
C TRP A 250 20.81 23.21 18.59
N ASN A 251 21.16 23.95 19.64
CA ASN A 251 22.52 24.45 19.84
C ASN A 251 23.56 23.33 20.00
N ASN A 252 23.13 22.16 20.47
CA ASN A 252 24.02 21.02 20.76
C ASN A 252 23.92 19.90 19.68
N LEU A 253 23.09 20.08 18.65
CA LEU A 253 22.84 19.08 17.62
C LEU A 253 23.50 19.41 16.27
N SER A 254 24.63 20.11 16.30
CA SER A 254 25.31 20.62 15.09
C SER A 254 25.70 19.54 14.05
N LEU A 255 25.84 18.27 14.48
CA LEU A 255 26.19 17.15 13.59
C LEU A 255 24.97 16.43 13.01
N LEU A 256 23.75 16.89 13.31
CA LEU A 256 22.53 16.23 12.91
C LEU A 256 22.38 16.23 11.38
N ARG A 257 22.07 15.06 10.82
CA ARG A 257 21.81 14.82 9.39
C ARG A 257 20.34 14.53 9.14
N VAL A 258 19.70 13.79 10.04
CA VAL A 258 18.30 13.39 9.96
C VAL A 258 17.57 13.88 11.20
N LEU A 259 16.53 14.68 10.98
CA LEU A 259 15.58 15.11 11.98
C LEU A 259 14.18 14.72 11.53
N SER A 260 13.52 13.87 12.31
CA SER A 260 12.10 13.51 12.08
C SER A 260 11.27 13.87 13.31
N LEU A 261 10.26 14.71 13.11
CA LEU A 261 9.26 15.15 14.08
C LEU A 261 7.86 14.77 13.59
N GLN A 262 7.74 13.74 12.77
CA GLN A 262 6.47 13.33 12.15
C GLN A 262 5.43 12.94 13.21
N GLY A 263 4.23 13.55 13.13
CA GLY A 263 3.15 13.32 14.08
C GLY A 263 3.36 13.93 15.47
N VAL A 264 4.48 14.64 15.69
CA VAL A 264 4.75 15.33 16.98
C VAL A 264 3.99 16.65 17.07
N ASN A 265 3.45 16.98 18.22
CA ASN A 265 2.72 18.24 18.41
C ASN A 265 3.69 19.43 18.54
N VAL A 266 4.27 19.82 17.41
CA VAL A 266 5.13 21.00 17.24
C VAL A 266 4.32 22.09 16.55
N VAL A 267 4.29 23.30 17.14
CA VAL A 267 3.51 24.43 16.61
C VAL A 267 4.38 25.43 15.87
N GLU A 268 5.65 25.55 16.26
CA GLU A 268 6.58 26.54 15.69
C GLU A 268 7.96 25.90 15.45
N LEU A 269 8.51 26.12 14.29
CA LEU A 269 9.88 25.78 13.96
C LEU A 269 10.73 27.04 14.08
N PRO A 270 11.64 27.14 15.07
CA PRO A 270 12.38 28.40 15.30
C PRO A 270 13.47 28.63 14.25
N ASP A 271 13.82 29.87 13.98
CA ASP A 271 14.90 30.27 13.05
C ASP A 271 16.27 29.65 13.41
N SER A 272 16.48 29.30 14.68
CA SER A 272 17.69 28.60 15.14
C SER A 272 17.89 27.22 14.54
N ILE A 273 16.92 26.70 13.76
CA ILE A 273 17.12 25.50 12.95
C ILE A 273 18.32 25.69 11.96
N SER A 274 18.62 26.91 11.57
CA SER A 274 19.79 27.28 10.76
C SER A 274 21.13 26.83 11.37
N ASN A 275 21.18 26.57 12.69
CA ASN A 275 22.36 26.02 13.37
C ASN A 275 22.66 24.58 13.00
N LEU A 276 21.67 23.82 12.48
CA LEU A 276 21.82 22.44 12.05
C LEU A 276 22.47 22.31 10.68
N ARG A 277 23.66 22.88 10.50
CA ARG A 277 24.33 23.02 9.18
C ARG A 277 24.57 21.74 8.41
N HIS A 278 24.55 20.57 9.07
CA HIS A 278 24.73 19.27 8.44
C HIS A 278 23.42 18.56 8.09
N LEU A 279 22.26 19.19 8.39
CA LEU A 279 20.95 18.60 8.17
C LEU A 279 20.70 18.33 6.67
N ARG A 280 20.22 17.11 6.39
CA ARG A 280 19.94 16.63 5.03
C ARG A 280 18.51 16.15 4.87
N TYR A 281 17.89 15.67 5.95
CA TYR A 281 16.50 15.23 6.00
C TYR A 281 15.77 15.95 7.12
N LEU A 282 14.63 16.56 6.78
CA LEU A 282 13.72 17.21 7.71
C LEU A 282 12.32 16.65 7.53
N GLY A 283 11.84 15.83 8.46
CA GLY A 283 10.50 15.23 8.48
C GLY A 283 9.61 15.96 9.46
N LEU A 284 8.57 16.61 8.97
CA LEU A 284 7.61 17.39 9.75
C LEU A 284 6.15 16.94 9.50
N ALA A 285 5.94 15.85 8.74
CA ALA A 285 4.60 15.41 8.35
C ALA A 285 3.65 15.27 9.55
N GLY A 286 2.41 15.77 9.39
CA GLY A 286 1.37 15.70 10.40
C GLY A 286 1.61 16.57 11.64
N THR A 287 2.55 17.53 11.57
CA THR A 287 2.78 18.50 12.67
C THR A 287 1.81 19.68 12.58
N SER A 288 1.69 20.44 13.68
CA SER A 288 0.85 21.65 13.76
C SER A 288 1.61 22.94 13.47
N ILE A 289 2.78 22.88 12.83
CA ILE A 289 3.59 24.06 12.51
C ILE A 289 2.84 25.01 11.58
N SER A 290 2.96 26.32 11.84
CA SER A 290 2.26 27.35 11.08
C SER A 290 3.08 27.93 9.91
N GLY A 291 4.37 27.65 9.84
CA GLY A 291 5.24 28.15 8.77
C GLY A 291 6.66 27.58 8.83
N ILE A 292 7.35 27.70 7.73
CA ILE A 292 8.77 27.36 7.58
C ILE A 292 9.57 28.64 7.81
N PRO A 293 10.56 28.67 8.74
CA PRO A 293 11.34 29.87 8.99
C PRO A 293 12.30 30.19 7.86
N GLN A 294 12.69 31.47 7.73
CA GLN A 294 13.67 31.93 6.73
C GLN A 294 15.05 31.27 6.90
N GLY A 295 15.41 30.88 8.14
CA GLY A 295 16.64 30.16 8.45
C GLY A 295 16.79 28.82 7.73
N ILE A 296 15.71 28.26 7.15
CA ILE A 296 15.79 27.01 6.36
C ILE A 296 16.79 27.12 5.20
N GLY A 297 16.89 28.30 4.59
CA GLY A 297 17.78 28.56 3.46
C GLY A 297 19.27 28.46 3.77
N ASP A 298 19.66 28.43 5.03
CA ASP A 298 21.05 28.29 5.45
C ASP A 298 21.50 26.82 5.57
N LEU A 299 20.56 25.88 5.42
CA LEU A 299 20.81 24.44 5.48
C LEU A 299 21.31 23.91 4.11
N MET A 300 22.49 24.33 3.71
CA MET A 300 23.07 24.10 2.37
C MET A 300 23.25 22.62 1.98
N PHE A 301 23.12 21.67 2.91
CA PHE A 301 23.18 20.23 2.66
C PHE A 301 21.81 19.58 2.61
N MET A 302 20.71 20.33 2.78
CA MET A 302 19.35 19.82 2.76
C MET A 302 19.04 19.10 1.45
N GLN A 303 18.53 17.87 1.57
CA GLN A 303 18.17 16.99 0.43
C GLN A 303 16.70 16.60 0.43
N PHE A 304 16.10 16.43 1.61
CA PHE A 304 14.74 15.90 1.76
C PHE A 304 13.94 16.74 2.76
N ILE A 305 12.78 17.24 2.33
CA ILE A 305 11.83 17.98 3.17
C ILE A 305 10.46 17.32 3.05
N GLU A 306 9.96 16.81 4.17
CA GLU A 306 8.67 16.14 4.27
C GLU A 306 7.70 16.99 5.09
N LEU A 307 6.65 17.56 4.44
CA LEU A 307 5.66 18.45 5.05
C LEU A 307 4.23 17.93 4.91
N ALA A 308 4.05 16.66 4.47
CA ALA A 308 2.71 16.14 4.26
C ALA A 308 1.82 16.34 5.49
N ASP A 309 0.55 16.70 5.24
CA ASP A 309 -0.47 16.88 6.27
C ASP A 309 -0.15 17.97 7.33
N CYS A 310 0.79 18.88 7.03
CA CYS A 310 1.01 20.08 7.84
C CYS A 310 -0.04 21.15 7.46
N VAL A 311 -1.28 20.92 7.88
CA VAL A 311 -2.46 21.70 7.45
C VAL A 311 -2.43 23.21 7.79
N LYS A 312 -1.51 23.65 8.65
CA LYS A 312 -1.39 25.06 9.02
C LYS A 312 -0.35 25.83 8.21
N ILE A 313 0.50 25.16 7.43
CA ILE A 313 1.47 25.82 6.55
C ILE A 313 0.75 26.35 5.33
N SER A 314 0.85 27.66 5.09
CA SER A 314 0.19 28.35 3.96
C SER A 314 1.18 28.93 2.94
N HIS A 315 2.46 29.02 3.23
CA HIS A 315 3.46 29.60 2.34
C HIS A 315 4.85 28.96 2.50
N VAL A 316 5.62 29.03 1.42
CA VAL A 316 7.02 28.60 1.37
C VAL A 316 7.91 29.84 1.34
N PRO A 317 8.91 29.97 2.22
CA PRO A 317 9.79 31.14 2.23
C PRO A 317 10.71 31.18 1.01
N ASP A 318 11.04 32.37 0.50
CA ASP A 318 11.96 32.55 -0.63
C ASP A 318 13.35 31.97 -0.38
N SER A 319 13.76 31.87 0.87
CA SER A 319 15.04 31.27 1.26
C SER A 319 15.19 29.82 0.85
N ILE A 320 14.09 29.07 0.59
CA ILE A 320 14.13 27.70 0.09
C ILE A 320 14.90 27.59 -1.23
N LEU A 321 14.89 28.65 -2.05
CA LEU A 321 15.60 28.72 -3.33
C LEU A 321 17.12 28.60 -3.20
N LYS A 322 17.67 28.74 -1.99
CA LYS A 322 19.09 28.52 -1.70
C LYS A 322 19.45 27.04 -1.60
N LEU A 323 18.50 26.16 -1.40
CA LEU A 323 18.70 24.72 -1.15
C LEU A 323 19.02 23.93 -2.43
N ARG A 324 20.15 24.22 -3.07
CA ARG A 324 20.52 23.65 -4.38
C ARG A 324 20.72 22.14 -4.42
N LYS A 325 20.84 21.49 -3.26
CA LYS A 325 20.96 20.03 -3.12
C LYS A 325 19.62 19.34 -2.83
N LEU A 326 18.50 20.10 -2.84
CA LEU A 326 17.19 19.56 -2.56
C LEU A 326 16.77 18.58 -3.67
N ARG A 327 16.45 17.33 -3.26
CA ARG A 327 16.07 16.22 -4.13
C ARG A 327 14.59 15.85 -4.00
N TYR A 328 14.06 16.05 -2.80
CA TYR A 328 12.68 15.69 -2.48
C TYR A 328 12.01 16.77 -1.66
N ILE A 329 10.79 17.12 -2.04
CA ILE A 329 9.91 17.95 -1.24
C ILE A 329 8.46 17.47 -1.34
N ASN A 330 7.77 17.39 -0.20
CA ASN A 330 6.38 17.00 -0.13
C ASN A 330 5.53 18.08 0.53
N PHE A 331 4.56 18.60 -0.21
CA PHE A 331 3.59 19.61 0.21
C PHE A 331 2.17 19.03 0.36
N ALA A 332 1.96 17.73 0.09
CA ALA A 332 0.63 17.14 0.07
C ALA A 332 -0.11 17.35 1.40
N GLY A 333 -1.39 17.70 1.35
CA GLY A 333 -2.19 17.96 2.55
C GLY A 333 -1.82 19.22 3.32
N THR A 334 -1.01 20.13 2.74
CA THR A 334 -0.76 21.48 3.30
C THR A 334 -1.74 22.51 2.73
N ASN A 335 -1.79 23.69 3.34
CA ASN A 335 -2.53 24.84 2.79
C ASN A 335 -1.65 25.77 1.94
N ILE A 336 -0.53 25.27 1.42
CA ILE A 336 0.36 26.04 0.55
C ILE A 336 -0.34 26.30 -0.78
N ALA A 337 -0.67 27.57 -1.04
CA ALA A 337 -1.36 27.98 -2.25
C ALA A 337 -0.40 28.34 -3.40
N SER A 338 0.85 28.71 -3.10
CA SER A 338 1.83 29.16 -4.09
C SER A 338 3.25 28.82 -3.67
N ILE A 339 4.15 28.78 -4.65
CA ILE A 339 5.60 28.60 -4.46
C ILE A 339 6.34 29.88 -4.87
N PRO A 340 7.57 30.11 -4.37
CA PRO A 340 8.37 31.28 -4.79
C PRO A 340 8.78 31.19 -6.27
N ARG A 341 8.79 32.32 -6.95
CA ARG A 341 9.34 32.46 -8.32
C ARG A 341 10.83 32.06 -8.34
N GLY A 342 11.22 31.25 -9.31
CA GLY A 342 12.57 30.72 -9.42
C GLY A 342 12.72 29.35 -8.76
N PHE A 343 11.63 28.71 -8.35
CA PHE A 343 11.63 27.34 -7.81
C PHE A 343 12.27 26.33 -8.80
N GLY A 344 12.07 26.54 -10.10
CA GLY A 344 12.69 25.74 -11.17
C GLY A 344 14.23 25.76 -11.19
N LYS A 345 14.89 26.64 -10.40
CA LYS A 345 16.34 26.64 -10.22
C LYS A 345 16.84 25.54 -9.27
N LEU A 346 15.93 24.80 -8.61
CA LEU A 346 16.27 23.66 -7.78
C LEU A 346 16.43 22.40 -8.66
N GLU A 347 17.38 22.43 -9.57
CA GLU A 347 17.56 21.48 -10.67
C GLU A 347 17.86 20.04 -10.21
N ASP A 348 18.29 19.85 -8.94
CA ASP A 348 18.54 18.54 -8.34
C ASP A 348 17.27 17.83 -7.87
N LEU A 349 16.09 18.48 -7.94
CA LEU A 349 14.82 17.87 -7.56
C LEU A 349 14.52 16.64 -8.41
N VAL A 350 14.26 15.54 -7.71
CA VAL A 350 13.92 14.22 -8.27
C VAL A 350 12.46 13.88 -8.01
N MET A 351 11.93 14.28 -6.85
CA MET A 351 10.56 13.99 -6.46
C MET A 351 9.89 15.21 -5.83
N ILE A 352 8.67 15.53 -6.31
CA ILE A 352 7.80 16.58 -5.76
C ILE A 352 6.41 15.98 -5.56
N SER A 353 5.87 16.10 -4.35
CA SER A 353 4.50 15.70 -4.03
C SER A 353 3.70 16.91 -3.57
N GLY A 354 2.43 17.02 -4.01
CA GLY A 354 1.54 18.11 -3.61
C GLY A 354 1.94 19.46 -4.17
N PHE A 355 2.54 19.52 -5.38
CA PHE A 355 2.94 20.78 -6.02
C PHE A 355 1.73 21.66 -6.31
N PRO A 356 1.62 22.87 -5.69
CA PRO A 356 0.43 23.70 -5.82
C PRO A 356 0.41 24.45 -7.16
N THR A 357 -0.73 24.43 -7.84
CA THR A 357 -0.96 25.25 -9.03
C THR A 357 -1.42 26.63 -8.61
N HIS A 358 -0.75 27.67 -9.12
CA HIS A 358 -1.08 29.07 -8.90
C HIS A 358 -0.74 29.87 -10.17
N SER A 359 -1.60 30.84 -10.51
CA SER A 359 -1.38 31.81 -11.56
C SER A 359 -1.51 33.21 -11.00
N ASP A 360 -0.61 34.10 -11.40
CA ASP A 360 -0.63 35.52 -11.05
C ASP A 360 -0.93 36.33 -12.33
N ASP A 361 -2.19 36.77 -12.46
CA ASP A 361 -2.70 37.46 -13.63
C ASP A 361 -2.59 39.01 -13.50
N ASN A 362 -2.01 39.52 -12.39
CA ASN A 362 -1.96 40.94 -12.08
C ASN A 362 -0.80 41.69 -12.78
N THR A 363 -0.02 41.03 -13.61
CA THR A 363 1.12 41.61 -14.32
C THR A 363 0.96 41.47 -15.84
N ASP A 364 1.60 42.32 -16.63
CA ASP A 364 1.60 42.23 -18.10
C ASP A 364 2.10 40.91 -18.67
N GLN A 365 2.76 40.09 -17.84
CA GLN A 365 3.12 38.73 -18.14
C GLN A 365 2.50 37.77 -17.09
N VAL A 366 1.53 36.99 -17.54
CA VAL A 366 0.94 35.93 -16.73
C VAL A 366 2.04 34.96 -16.30
N TRP A 367 2.30 34.87 -14.99
CA TRP A 367 3.20 33.87 -14.40
C TRP A 367 2.38 32.73 -13.77
N SER A 368 2.90 31.53 -13.83
CA SER A 368 2.29 30.38 -13.17
C SER A 368 3.34 29.50 -12.54
N SER A 369 3.00 28.89 -11.39
CA SER A 369 3.85 27.89 -10.75
C SER A 369 4.19 26.70 -11.67
N LEU A 370 3.32 26.37 -12.63
CA LEU A 370 3.57 25.30 -13.60
C LEU A 370 4.80 25.57 -14.49
N GLU A 371 5.14 26.84 -14.75
CA GLU A 371 6.36 27.18 -15.50
C GLU A 371 7.63 26.74 -14.79
N GLU A 372 7.62 26.79 -13.45
CA GLU A 372 8.75 26.41 -12.61
C GLU A 372 9.07 24.90 -12.71
N LEU A 373 8.11 24.10 -13.17
CA LEU A 373 8.34 22.68 -13.45
C LEU A 373 9.17 22.48 -14.73
N GLY A 374 9.11 23.40 -15.69
CA GLY A 374 9.77 23.27 -16.99
C GLY A 374 11.27 22.90 -16.90
N PRO A 375 12.08 23.66 -16.13
CA PRO A 375 13.52 23.41 -15.97
C PRO A 375 13.87 22.10 -15.26
N LEU A 376 12.98 21.54 -14.44
CA LEU A 376 13.23 20.39 -13.58
C LEU A 376 13.27 19.08 -14.38
N SER A 377 14.36 18.82 -15.10
CA SER A 377 14.51 17.67 -16.00
C SER A 377 14.77 16.33 -15.31
N ARG A 378 15.19 16.34 -14.04
CA ARG A 378 15.56 15.15 -13.27
C ARG A 378 14.37 14.50 -12.54
N LEU A 379 13.17 15.08 -12.63
CA LEU A 379 11.99 14.56 -11.95
C LEU A 379 11.69 13.14 -12.39
N THR A 380 11.53 12.24 -11.39
CA THR A 380 11.05 10.85 -11.53
C THR A 380 9.63 10.71 -11.02
N MET A 381 9.23 11.54 -10.04
CA MET A 381 7.89 11.56 -9.47
C MET A 381 7.39 13.01 -9.34
N LEU A 382 6.16 13.24 -9.77
CA LEU A 382 5.50 14.54 -9.70
C LEU A 382 4.02 14.35 -9.36
N VAL A 383 3.57 14.97 -8.28
CA VAL A 383 2.16 15.10 -7.92
C VAL A 383 1.80 16.58 -7.96
N ILE A 384 0.91 16.99 -8.87
CA ILE A 384 0.43 18.35 -9.00
C ILE A 384 -0.98 18.41 -8.39
N GLU A 385 -1.25 19.45 -7.63
CA GLU A 385 -2.56 19.70 -7.02
C GLU A 385 -3.17 21.02 -7.50
N SER A 386 -4.49 21.12 -7.37
CA SER A 386 -5.26 22.34 -7.68
C SER A 386 -5.09 22.80 -9.13
N LEU A 387 -5.06 21.87 -10.10
CA LEU A 387 -4.90 22.18 -11.53
C LEU A 387 -6.01 23.08 -12.10
N GLU A 388 -7.17 23.14 -11.45
CA GLU A 388 -8.25 24.09 -11.77
C GLU A 388 -7.85 25.56 -11.62
N LYS A 389 -6.77 25.85 -10.88
CA LYS A 389 -6.25 27.22 -10.72
C LYS A 389 -5.33 27.65 -11.85
N ALA A 390 -5.00 26.77 -12.82
CA ALA A 390 -4.26 27.17 -14.01
C ALA A 390 -5.12 28.08 -14.90
N SER A 391 -4.60 29.23 -15.31
CA SER A 391 -5.35 30.22 -16.05
C SER A 391 -5.68 29.81 -17.50
N SER A 392 -4.84 28.97 -18.12
CA SER A 392 -5.05 28.48 -19.49
C SER A 392 -4.23 27.22 -19.81
N GLY A 393 -4.56 26.53 -20.89
CA GLY A 393 -3.77 25.42 -21.40
C GLY A 393 -2.37 25.83 -21.87
N SER A 394 -2.19 27.03 -22.38
CA SER A 394 -0.87 27.53 -22.78
C SER A 394 0.08 27.67 -21.59
N VAL A 395 -0.44 28.03 -20.42
CA VAL A 395 0.31 28.08 -19.16
C VAL A 395 0.67 26.65 -18.72
N ALA A 396 -0.26 25.71 -18.80
CA ALA A 396 -0.01 24.31 -18.47
C ALA A 396 1.09 23.69 -19.36
N ALA A 397 1.12 24.04 -20.65
CA ALA A 397 2.15 23.58 -21.60
C ALA A 397 3.58 23.95 -21.17
N ARG A 398 3.76 25.06 -20.41
CA ARG A 398 5.08 25.50 -19.93
C ARG A 398 5.71 24.55 -18.91
N ALA A 399 4.93 23.65 -18.28
CA ALA A 399 5.45 22.58 -17.43
C ALA A 399 6.31 21.55 -18.20
N LYS A 400 6.15 21.47 -19.53
CA LYS A 400 6.93 20.62 -20.45
C LYS A 400 6.98 19.14 -20.00
N LEU A 401 5.85 18.59 -19.54
CA LEU A 401 5.82 17.24 -18.98
C LEU A 401 6.27 16.17 -19.98
N SER A 402 5.84 16.28 -21.24
CA SER A 402 6.18 15.32 -22.30
C SER A 402 7.68 15.20 -22.59
N SER A 403 8.47 16.21 -22.23
CA SER A 403 9.92 16.23 -22.42
C SER A 403 10.73 15.67 -21.24
N LYS A 404 10.06 15.27 -20.15
CA LYS A 404 10.74 14.79 -18.92
C LYS A 404 11.09 13.30 -19.04
N ALA A 405 12.28 12.99 -19.55
CA ALA A 405 12.73 11.65 -19.87
C ALA A 405 12.85 10.69 -18.67
N HIS A 406 12.85 11.22 -17.44
CA HIS A 406 12.97 10.41 -16.23
C HIS A 406 11.67 10.28 -15.44
N LEU A 407 10.60 10.98 -15.84
CA LEU A 407 9.34 11.01 -15.09
C LEU A 407 8.59 9.69 -15.25
N ARG A 408 8.51 8.93 -14.16
CA ARG A 408 7.86 7.62 -14.10
C ARG A 408 6.50 7.65 -13.41
N ILE A 409 6.33 8.55 -12.43
CA ILE A 409 5.11 8.68 -11.63
C ILE A 409 4.56 10.08 -11.79
N LEU A 410 3.33 10.20 -12.29
CA LEU A 410 2.64 11.45 -12.47
C LEU A 410 1.22 11.37 -11.92
N ASN A 411 0.90 12.26 -10.97
CA ASN A 411 -0.47 12.43 -10.50
C ASN A 411 -0.91 13.86 -10.83
N LEU A 412 -2.06 13.98 -11.47
CA LEU A 412 -2.69 15.23 -11.87
C LEU A 412 -3.97 15.42 -11.05
N GLY A 413 -3.92 16.32 -10.06
CA GLY A 413 -4.99 16.56 -9.10
C GLY A 413 -5.75 17.85 -9.36
N PHE A 414 -7.08 17.76 -9.38
CA PHE A 414 -8.03 18.86 -9.37
C PHE A 414 -8.78 18.85 -8.05
N THR A 415 -9.02 20.01 -7.47
CA THR A 415 -9.80 20.12 -6.23
C THR A 415 -11.29 20.04 -6.59
N GLN A 416 -12.01 19.06 -6.04
CA GLN A 416 -13.45 19.01 -6.19
C GLN A 416 -14.12 20.16 -5.40
N ASN A 417 -14.64 21.14 -6.08
CA ASN A 417 -15.61 22.05 -5.50
C ASN A 417 -16.98 21.36 -5.51
N ARG A 418 -17.40 20.79 -4.36
CA ARG A 418 -18.71 20.10 -4.22
C ARG A 418 -19.94 21.00 -4.36
N GLU A 419 -19.76 22.31 -4.51
CA GLU A 419 -20.83 23.30 -4.54
C GLU A 419 -21.22 23.75 -5.97
N VAL A 420 -20.74 23.07 -7.02
CA VAL A 420 -20.96 23.52 -8.39
C VAL A 420 -22.16 22.83 -9.01
N GLU A 421 -23.37 23.25 -8.64
CA GLU A 421 -24.60 22.96 -9.40
C GLU A 421 -24.72 23.78 -10.70
N GLU A 422 -23.93 24.83 -10.90
CA GLU A 422 -23.88 25.67 -12.11
C GLU A 422 -22.45 25.89 -12.59
N GLN A 423 -21.81 24.86 -13.15
CA GLN A 423 -20.52 25.03 -13.81
C GLN A 423 -20.69 25.84 -15.09
N ASN A 424 -19.99 26.98 -15.15
CA ASN A 424 -19.91 27.79 -16.34
C ASN A 424 -19.17 27.01 -17.44
N ASN A 425 -19.78 26.82 -18.63
CA ASN A 425 -19.19 26.09 -19.75
C ASN A 425 -17.74 26.51 -20.07
N GLY A 426 -17.40 27.80 -19.86
CA GLY A 426 -16.05 28.32 -20.05
C GLY A 426 -15.00 27.75 -19.09
N GLU A 427 -15.39 27.36 -17.89
CA GLU A 427 -14.46 26.75 -16.92
C GLU A 427 -14.15 25.30 -17.30
N GLN A 428 -15.15 24.56 -17.75
CA GLN A 428 -14.93 23.17 -18.23
C GLN A 428 -14.03 23.15 -19.45
N GLU A 429 -14.24 24.02 -20.45
CA GLU A 429 -13.38 24.12 -21.63
C GLU A 429 -11.93 24.46 -21.24
N ARG A 430 -11.74 25.38 -20.29
CA ARG A 430 -10.41 25.74 -19.77
C ARG A 430 -9.71 24.54 -19.13
N ILE A 431 -10.41 23.74 -18.31
CA ILE A 431 -9.85 22.57 -17.63
C ILE A 431 -9.54 21.45 -18.62
N GLU A 432 -10.39 21.25 -19.63
CA GLU A 432 -10.14 20.34 -20.73
C GLU A 432 -8.86 20.72 -21.50
N GLU A 433 -8.67 22.03 -21.75
CA GLU A 433 -7.47 22.57 -22.37
C GLU A 433 -6.24 22.41 -21.48
N VAL A 434 -6.35 22.68 -20.18
CA VAL A 434 -5.26 22.50 -19.19
C VAL A 434 -4.80 21.04 -19.16
N LEU A 435 -5.70 20.08 -18.99
CA LEU A 435 -5.35 18.66 -19.00
C LEU A 435 -4.81 18.22 -20.36
N GLY A 436 -5.35 18.77 -21.47
CA GLY A 436 -4.90 18.50 -22.83
C GLY A 436 -3.43 18.83 -23.07
N ASN A 437 -2.93 19.88 -22.41
CA ASN A 437 -1.54 20.33 -22.51
C ASN A 437 -0.57 19.70 -21.50
N LEU A 438 -1.07 18.91 -20.55
CA LEU A 438 -0.26 18.17 -19.56
C LEU A 438 0.02 16.72 -20.01
N CYS A 439 0.34 16.52 -21.29
CA CYS A 439 0.67 15.19 -21.83
C CYS A 439 1.86 14.58 -21.10
N PRO A 440 1.71 13.36 -20.53
CA PRO A 440 2.81 12.65 -19.89
C PRO A 440 3.90 12.24 -20.90
N PRO A 441 5.15 12.00 -20.45
CA PRO A 441 6.16 11.41 -21.31
C PRO A 441 5.89 9.92 -21.57
N THR A 442 6.43 9.39 -22.66
CA THR A 442 6.23 7.97 -23.04
C THR A 442 6.83 6.95 -22.07
N CYS A 443 7.77 7.40 -21.22
CA CYS A 443 8.40 6.56 -20.18
C CYS A 443 7.58 6.43 -18.89
N ILE A 444 6.35 6.99 -18.86
CA ILE A 444 5.50 6.96 -17.66
C ILE A 444 5.14 5.53 -17.27
N GLU A 445 5.28 5.21 -15.98
CA GLU A 445 4.94 3.91 -15.40
C GLU A 445 3.65 3.95 -14.56
N GLN A 446 3.38 5.07 -13.89
CA GLN A 446 2.20 5.27 -13.08
C GLN A 446 1.58 6.63 -13.39
N LEU A 447 0.29 6.61 -13.71
CA LEU A 447 -0.51 7.80 -13.99
C LEU A 447 -1.77 7.79 -13.14
N ALA A 448 -2.00 8.86 -12.39
CA ALA A 448 -3.26 9.10 -11.72
C ALA A 448 -3.85 10.45 -12.14
N ILE A 449 -5.16 10.48 -12.37
CA ILE A 449 -5.94 11.69 -12.61
C ILE A 449 -7.04 11.73 -11.56
N ILE A 450 -7.02 12.77 -10.73
CA ILE A 450 -7.87 12.86 -9.55
C ILE A 450 -8.69 14.14 -9.61
N GLY A 451 -10.01 14.04 -9.43
CA GLY A 451 -10.89 15.21 -9.37
C GLY A 451 -11.15 15.89 -10.71
N TYR A 452 -10.86 15.24 -11.83
CA TYR A 452 -11.06 15.85 -13.15
C TYR A 452 -12.56 15.96 -13.49
N PHE A 453 -13.02 17.19 -13.67
CA PHE A 453 -14.44 17.50 -13.94
C PHE A 453 -14.73 17.99 -15.36
N GLY A 454 -13.76 17.95 -16.28
CA GLY A 454 -14.02 18.05 -17.72
C GLY A 454 -14.75 16.82 -18.25
N HIS A 455 -15.56 17.02 -19.28
CA HIS A 455 -16.37 15.95 -19.86
C HIS A 455 -15.68 15.24 -21.02
N LYS A 456 -14.68 15.86 -21.62
CA LYS A 456 -13.95 15.34 -22.78
C LYS A 456 -12.59 14.82 -22.39
N LEU A 457 -12.24 13.69 -22.94
CA LEU A 457 -10.89 13.14 -22.85
C LEU A 457 -9.91 13.95 -23.67
N PRO A 458 -8.72 14.29 -23.12
CA PRO A 458 -7.65 14.92 -23.89
C PRO A 458 -7.17 13.99 -25.02
N GLN A 459 -6.63 14.58 -26.09
CA GLN A 459 -6.19 13.83 -27.26
C GLN A 459 -5.16 12.74 -26.91
N TRP A 460 -4.22 13.03 -25.99
CA TRP A 460 -3.21 12.07 -25.58
C TRP A 460 -3.77 10.85 -24.82
N MET A 461 -4.93 10.97 -24.15
CA MET A 461 -5.64 9.84 -23.56
C MET A 461 -6.37 8.97 -24.59
N ARG A 462 -6.66 9.51 -25.77
CA ARG A 462 -7.21 8.72 -26.90
C ARG A 462 -6.13 7.93 -27.64
N MET A 463 -4.85 8.26 -27.41
CA MET A 463 -3.68 7.60 -27.98
C MET A 463 -2.91 6.78 -26.94
N VAL A 464 -3.61 6.22 -25.98
CA VAL A 464 -3.03 5.47 -24.83
C VAL A 464 -2.01 4.40 -25.22
N PRO A 465 -2.12 3.67 -26.36
CA PRO A 465 -1.11 2.67 -26.72
C PRO A 465 0.34 3.17 -26.82
N VAL A 466 0.56 4.48 -26.86
CA VAL A 466 1.91 5.09 -26.86
C VAL A 466 2.63 4.89 -25.51
N PHE A 467 1.89 4.71 -24.42
CA PHE A 467 2.45 4.56 -23.06
C PHE A 467 2.81 3.10 -22.75
N THR A 468 3.75 2.54 -23.48
CA THR A 468 4.10 1.10 -23.42
C THR A 468 4.66 0.66 -22.06
N PHE A 469 5.17 1.58 -21.23
CA PHE A 469 5.70 1.32 -19.91
C PHE A 469 4.65 1.51 -18.79
N LEU A 470 3.44 1.96 -19.12
CA LEU A 470 2.41 2.24 -18.12
C LEU A 470 1.96 0.93 -17.44
N LYS A 471 2.24 0.86 -16.13
CA LYS A 471 1.92 -0.28 -15.26
C LYS A 471 0.65 -0.01 -14.44
N ARG A 472 0.47 1.25 -14.01
CA ARG A 472 -0.64 1.65 -13.15
C ARG A 472 -1.37 2.86 -13.72
N LEU A 473 -2.69 2.73 -13.88
CA LEU A 473 -3.60 3.82 -14.23
C LEU A 473 -4.68 3.94 -13.16
N GLU A 474 -4.89 5.15 -12.65
CA GLU A 474 -5.93 5.47 -11.68
C GLU A 474 -6.70 6.70 -12.11
N LEU A 475 -8.02 6.59 -12.15
CA LEU A 475 -8.95 7.66 -12.48
C LEU A 475 -9.92 7.82 -11.31
N SER A 476 -9.73 8.85 -10.48
CA SER A 476 -10.54 9.07 -9.28
C SER A 476 -11.31 10.38 -9.36
N SER A 477 -12.57 10.37 -8.92
CA SER A 477 -13.46 11.53 -8.99
C SER A 477 -13.51 12.10 -10.41
N TYR A 478 -13.86 11.22 -11.36
CA TYR A 478 -13.69 11.43 -12.79
C TYR A 478 -15.01 11.69 -13.49
N ALA A 479 -15.18 12.86 -14.11
CA ALA A 479 -16.46 13.31 -14.65
C ALA A 479 -16.69 13.04 -16.15
N CYS A 480 -15.75 12.40 -16.85
CA CYS A 480 -15.96 12.03 -18.25
C CYS A 480 -17.03 10.95 -18.41
N TYR A 481 -17.69 10.96 -19.59
CA TYR A 481 -18.71 9.97 -19.95
C TYR A 481 -18.16 8.64 -20.41
N GLU A 482 -16.87 8.58 -20.75
CA GLU A 482 -16.19 7.40 -21.32
C GLU A 482 -14.82 7.15 -20.69
N LEU A 483 -14.39 5.89 -20.72
CA LEU A 483 -13.02 5.50 -20.39
C LEU A 483 -12.10 5.70 -21.60
N PRO A 484 -10.77 5.88 -21.38
CA PRO A 484 -9.81 5.96 -22.47
C PRO A 484 -9.89 4.70 -23.37
N SER A 485 -9.94 4.90 -24.68
CA SER A 485 -9.96 3.79 -25.63
C SER A 485 -8.57 3.16 -25.82
N GLY A 486 -8.52 1.86 -26.11
CA GLY A 486 -7.27 1.15 -26.38
C GLY A 486 -6.43 0.81 -25.15
N LEU A 487 -6.96 0.94 -23.96
CA LEU A 487 -6.28 0.54 -22.71
C LEU A 487 -5.86 -0.95 -22.75
N GLY A 488 -6.68 -1.81 -23.37
CA GLY A 488 -6.38 -3.23 -23.53
C GLY A 488 -5.12 -3.53 -24.32
N GLN A 489 -4.60 -2.58 -25.11
CA GLN A 489 -3.38 -2.73 -25.90
C GLN A 489 -2.11 -2.38 -25.13
N LEU A 490 -2.22 -1.87 -23.90
CA LEU A 490 -1.06 -1.55 -23.08
C LEU A 490 -0.34 -2.82 -22.62
N PRO A 491 0.93 -3.03 -23.05
CA PRO A 491 1.62 -4.30 -22.82
C PRO A 491 2.09 -4.49 -21.38
N SER A 492 2.11 -3.42 -20.59
CA SER A 492 2.68 -3.43 -19.25
C SER A 492 1.68 -3.12 -18.14
N LEU A 493 0.41 -2.80 -18.49
CA LEU A 493 -0.60 -2.41 -17.50
C LEU A 493 -0.95 -3.61 -16.61
N ASP A 494 -0.66 -3.48 -15.31
CA ASP A 494 -0.92 -4.50 -14.31
C ASP A 494 -2.01 -4.09 -13.29
N TYR A 495 -2.25 -2.78 -13.16
CA TYR A 495 -3.24 -2.21 -12.25
C TYR A 495 -4.06 -1.14 -12.95
N PHE A 496 -5.39 -1.30 -12.95
CA PHE A 496 -6.32 -0.29 -13.45
C PHE A 496 -7.44 -0.06 -12.44
N TRP A 497 -7.64 1.20 -12.05
CA TRP A 497 -8.63 1.57 -11.04
C TRP A 497 -9.41 2.80 -11.46
N VAL A 498 -10.73 2.72 -11.32
CA VAL A 498 -11.66 3.83 -11.54
C VAL A 498 -12.50 4.00 -10.30
N ASP A 499 -12.47 5.21 -9.72
CA ASP A 499 -13.22 5.54 -8.52
C ASP A 499 -14.04 6.82 -8.71
N GLN A 500 -15.28 6.82 -8.21
CA GLN A 500 -16.19 7.97 -8.24
C GLN A 500 -16.34 8.58 -9.66
N ALA A 501 -16.76 7.76 -10.63
CA ALA A 501 -17.00 8.17 -12.02
C ALA A 501 -18.52 8.05 -12.37
N PRO A 502 -19.38 8.95 -11.86
CA PRO A 502 -20.84 8.78 -11.91
C PRO A 502 -21.44 8.84 -13.31
N PHE A 503 -20.75 9.46 -14.27
CA PHE A 503 -21.27 9.65 -15.62
C PHE A 503 -20.97 8.51 -16.58
N ILE A 504 -20.12 7.56 -16.20
CA ILE A 504 -19.87 6.36 -16.98
C ILE A 504 -21.05 5.41 -16.81
N LYS A 505 -21.78 5.14 -17.90
CA LYS A 505 -22.96 4.26 -17.91
C LYS A 505 -22.68 2.90 -18.50
N TYR A 506 -21.65 2.81 -19.34
CA TYR A 506 -21.37 1.67 -20.17
C TYR A 506 -19.87 1.45 -20.37
N ILE A 507 -19.44 0.21 -20.26
CA ILE A 507 -18.09 -0.23 -20.59
C ILE A 507 -18.21 -1.17 -21.80
N GLY A 508 -17.83 -0.67 -22.98
CA GLY A 508 -17.97 -1.38 -24.24
C GLY A 508 -16.66 -1.91 -24.80
N HIS A 509 -16.72 -2.42 -26.03
CA HIS A 509 -15.58 -2.99 -26.74
C HIS A 509 -14.38 -2.02 -26.94
N GLY A 510 -14.60 -0.71 -26.92
CA GLY A 510 -13.55 0.31 -27.02
C GLY A 510 -12.48 0.22 -25.94
N LEU A 511 -12.79 -0.39 -24.79
CA LEU A 511 -11.81 -0.64 -23.72
C LEU A 511 -10.77 -1.69 -24.19
N HIS A 512 -11.17 -2.66 -24.97
CA HIS A 512 -10.34 -3.78 -25.44
C HIS A 512 -9.66 -3.50 -26.78
N MET A 513 -10.28 -2.69 -27.65
CA MET A 513 -9.79 -2.40 -29.01
C MET A 513 -9.74 -0.91 -29.32
N PRO A 514 -8.83 -0.44 -30.19
CA PRO A 514 -8.82 0.96 -30.62
C PRO A 514 -10.02 1.26 -31.49
N SER A 515 -10.68 2.38 -31.23
CA SER A 515 -11.65 2.94 -32.18
C SER A 515 -10.88 3.50 -33.39
N ILE A 516 -10.76 2.75 -34.46
CA ILE A 516 -10.24 3.27 -35.71
C ILE A 516 -11.39 4.07 -36.37
N GLY A 517 -11.37 5.39 -36.18
CA GLY A 517 -12.09 6.38 -36.95
C GLY A 517 -13.54 6.04 -37.31
N GLY A 518 -14.47 6.10 -36.34
CA GLY A 518 -15.90 6.33 -36.61
C GLY A 518 -16.66 5.37 -37.53
N ARG A 519 -16.13 4.20 -37.78
CA ARG A 519 -16.85 3.10 -38.48
C ARG A 519 -16.57 1.81 -37.72
N ASP A 520 -17.64 1.15 -37.28
CA ASP A 520 -17.63 -0.25 -36.89
C ASP A 520 -17.09 -1.07 -38.09
N ILE A 521 -15.80 -1.42 -38.06
CA ILE A 521 -15.26 -2.37 -39.00
C ILE A 521 -15.66 -3.74 -38.46
N GLY A 522 -16.74 -4.28 -39.06
CA GLY A 522 -17.09 -5.69 -38.91
C GLY A 522 -15.83 -6.53 -39.12
N LEU A 523 -15.58 -7.46 -38.21
CA LEU A 523 -14.48 -8.40 -38.24
C LEU A 523 -14.43 -9.12 -39.62
N ASP A 524 -13.64 -8.58 -40.55
CA ASP A 524 -13.27 -9.33 -41.72
C ASP A 524 -12.15 -10.30 -41.34
N LYS A 525 -12.52 -11.58 -41.25
CA LYS A 525 -11.70 -12.71 -40.77
C LYS A 525 -10.52 -13.08 -41.69
N THR A 526 -10.10 -12.22 -42.59
CA THR A 526 -9.16 -12.60 -43.66
C THR A 526 -7.88 -11.78 -43.77
N LEU A 527 -7.27 -11.41 -42.64
CA LEU A 527 -5.89 -10.90 -42.68
C LEU A 527 -4.98 -11.75 -41.80
N SER A 528 -4.36 -12.73 -42.50
CA SER A 528 -3.03 -13.34 -42.23
C SER A 528 -2.68 -13.76 -40.79
N GLY A 529 -2.71 -15.05 -40.47
CA GLY A 529 -1.71 -15.84 -39.73
C GLY A 529 -1.02 -15.28 -38.49
N GLY A 530 -1.58 -14.28 -37.78
CA GLY A 530 -1.04 -13.73 -36.55
C GLY A 530 -1.77 -14.29 -35.31
N ALA A 531 -1.05 -14.62 -34.28
CA ALA A 531 -1.60 -15.02 -33.00
C ALA A 531 -2.64 -13.97 -32.53
N ALA A 532 -3.79 -14.45 -32.03
CA ALA A 532 -4.85 -13.57 -31.49
C ALA A 532 -4.27 -12.62 -30.42
N VAL A 533 -4.39 -11.33 -30.64
CA VAL A 533 -3.89 -10.32 -29.69
C VAL A 533 -4.79 -10.36 -28.46
N VAL A 534 -4.23 -10.77 -27.33
CA VAL A 534 -4.92 -10.77 -26.03
C VAL A 534 -4.94 -9.34 -25.49
N ALA A 535 -6.13 -8.82 -25.18
CA ALA A 535 -6.24 -7.52 -24.54
C ALA A 535 -5.88 -7.60 -23.05
N PHE A 536 -5.21 -6.55 -22.53
CA PHE A 536 -4.71 -6.51 -21.15
C PHE A 536 -3.80 -7.69 -20.77
N PRO A 537 -2.68 -7.91 -21.48
CA PRO A 537 -1.89 -9.13 -21.35
C PRO A 537 -1.22 -9.30 -19.98
N LYS A 538 -1.11 -8.25 -19.16
CA LYS A 538 -0.48 -8.27 -17.84
C LYS A 538 -1.35 -7.73 -16.70
N LEU A 539 -2.62 -7.42 -16.95
CA LEU A 539 -3.50 -6.85 -15.94
C LEU A 539 -3.77 -7.88 -14.83
N ARG A 540 -3.35 -7.56 -13.61
CA ARG A 540 -3.57 -8.40 -12.43
C ARG A 540 -4.65 -7.86 -11.51
N LYS A 541 -4.81 -6.54 -11.42
CA LYS A 541 -5.82 -5.92 -10.55
C LYS A 541 -6.67 -4.93 -11.33
N LEU A 542 -7.99 -5.12 -11.27
CA LEU A 542 -9.00 -4.25 -11.86
C LEU A 542 -10.00 -3.81 -10.80
N GLY A 543 -10.28 -2.51 -10.71
CA GLY A 543 -11.28 -1.98 -9.79
C GLY A 543 -12.20 -0.95 -10.40
N PHE A 544 -13.50 -1.09 -10.12
CA PHE A 544 -14.54 -0.13 -10.42
C PHE A 544 -15.27 0.22 -9.13
N GLN A 545 -15.11 1.44 -8.65
CA GLN A 545 -15.71 1.88 -7.39
C GLN A 545 -16.51 3.17 -7.59
N GLY A 546 -17.71 3.26 -7.02
CA GLY A 546 -18.49 4.50 -7.06
C GLY A 546 -18.95 4.93 -8.45
N ILE A 547 -19.05 3.98 -9.40
CA ILE A 547 -19.54 4.25 -10.76
C ILE A 547 -21.05 4.03 -10.76
N LEU A 548 -21.78 4.97 -10.14
CA LEU A 548 -23.23 4.86 -9.89
C LEU A 548 -24.07 4.72 -11.17
N GLY A 549 -23.57 5.19 -12.31
CA GLY A 549 -24.24 5.08 -13.59
C GLY A 549 -24.00 3.76 -14.35
N LEU A 550 -23.03 2.93 -13.93
CA LEU A 550 -22.61 1.75 -14.65
C LEU A 550 -23.65 0.62 -14.57
N THR A 551 -24.40 0.46 -15.64
CA THR A 551 -25.45 -0.57 -15.77
C THR A 551 -25.03 -1.76 -16.61
N GLU A 552 -24.10 -1.56 -17.54
CA GLU A 552 -23.69 -2.56 -18.53
C GLU A 552 -22.17 -2.56 -18.73
N TRP A 553 -21.62 -3.78 -18.72
CA TRP A 553 -20.23 -4.05 -19.08
C TRP A 553 -20.20 -5.14 -20.14
N GLU A 554 -19.92 -4.74 -21.39
CA GLU A 554 -19.84 -5.68 -22.52
C GLU A 554 -18.45 -6.26 -22.66
N TRP A 555 -18.41 -7.57 -22.61
CA TRP A 555 -17.22 -8.34 -22.95
C TRP A 555 -17.68 -9.72 -23.45
N GLU A 556 -17.61 -9.88 -24.76
CA GLU A 556 -18.00 -11.13 -25.42
C GLU A 556 -16.98 -12.25 -25.20
N GLN A 557 -17.47 -13.50 -25.21
CA GLN A 557 -16.64 -14.69 -25.03
C GLN A 557 -15.58 -14.88 -26.14
N GLN A 558 -15.77 -14.28 -27.32
CA GLN A 558 -14.85 -14.43 -28.46
C GLN A 558 -13.61 -13.53 -28.33
N ILE A 559 -13.60 -12.54 -27.41
CA ILE A 559 -12.51 -11.58 -27.26
C ILE A 559 -11.62 -12.03 -26.10
N PRO A 560 -10.41 -12.60 -26.36
CA PRO A 560 -9.50 -12.97 -25.30
C PRO A 560 -8.93 -11.72 -24.64
N ALA A 561 -9.19 -11.58 -23.34
CA ALA A 561 -8.70 -10.45 -22.56
C ALA A 561 -8.46 -10.86 -21.10
N MET A 562 -7.62 -10.09 -20.40
CA MET A 562 -7.42 -10.18 -18.93
C MET A 562 -7.09 -11.59 -18.43
N THR A 563 -6.34 -12.37 -19.19
CA THR A 563 -5.99 -13.76 -18.84
C THR A 563 -5.14 -13.87 -17.56
N THR A 564 -4.50 -12.77 -17.17
CA THR A 564 -3.65 -12.65 -15.97
C THR A 564 -4.35 -11.96 -14.80
N LEU A 565 -5.65 -11.64 -14.91
CA LEU A 565 -6.41 -10.95 -13.89
C LEU A 565 -6.53 -11.83 -12.64
N GLU A 566 -5.98 -11.37 -11.51
CA GLU A 566 -5.98 -12.07 -10.23
C GLU A 566 -7.07 -11.56 -9.28
N VAL A 567 -7.30 -10.23 -9.29
CA VAL A 567 -8.21 -9.55 -8.36
C VAL A 567 -9.14 -8.62 -9.13
N LEU A 568 -10.44 -8.79 -8.94
CA LEU A 568 -11.48 -7.88 -9.44
C LEU A 568 -12.29 -7.32 -8.27
N THR A 569 -12.38 -5.99 -8.19
CA THR A 569 -13.17 -5.28 -7.19
C THR A 569 -14.24 -4.42 -7.87
N ILE A 570 -15.51 -4.60 -7.50
CA ILE A 570 -16.61 -3.77 -8.00
C ILE A 570 -17.45 -3.29 -6.80
N VAL A 571 -17.51 -1.97 -6.61
CA VAL A 571 -18.14 -1.37 -5.44
C VAL A 571 -19.07 -0.23 -5.85
N ASN A 572 -20.28 -0.19 -5.32
CA ASN A 572 -21.26 0.87 -5.59
C ASN A 572 -21.53 1.08 -7.09
N CYS A 573 -21.86 0.00 -7.83
CA CYS A 573 -22.24 0.03 -9.23
C CYS A 573 -23.63 -0.57 -9.44
N GLN A 574 -24.27 -0.30 -10.61
CA GLN A 574 -25.60 -0.79 -10.94
C GLN A 574 -25.60 -1.97 -11.92
N LEU A 575 -24.51 -2.72 -11.97
CA LEU A 575 -24.38 -3.88 -12.86
C LEU A 575 -25.43 -4.94 -12.56
N LYS A 576 -26.12 -5.41 -13.62
CA LYS A 576 -27.11 -6.49 -13.54
C LYS A 576 -26.47 -7.87 -13.59
N TYR A 577 -25.38 -8.00 -14.31
CA TYR A 577 -24.62 -9.24 -14.49
C TYR A 577 -23.13 -8.93 -14.71
N LEU A 578 -22.29 -9.87 -14.37
CA LEU A 578 -20.88 -9.83 -14.73
C LEU A 578 -20.74 -10.30 -16.20
N PRO A 579 -19.84 -9.70 -17.01
CA PRO A 579 -19.76 -10.03 -18.43
C PRO A 579 -19.34 -11.49 -18.66
N PRO A 580 -19.94 -12.20 -19.64
CA PRO A 580 -19.62 -13.61 -19.93
C PRO A 580 -18.15 -13.86 -20.27
N GLY A 581 -17.48 -12.91 -20.92
CA GLY A 581 -16.05 -12.98 -21.23
C GLY A 581 -15.18 -13.05 -19.99
N LEU A 582 -15.59 -12.45 -18.86
CA LEU A 582 -14.85 -12.49 -17.60
C LEU A 582 -14.71 -13.94 -17.09
N ALA A 583 -15.83 -14.66 -17.01
CA ALA A 583 -15.83 -16.05 -16.55
C ALA A 583 -15.06 -16.98 -17.51
N HIS A 584 -15.03 -16.66 -18.82
CA HIS A 584 -14.42 -17.48 -19.85
C HIS A 584 -12.90 -17.28 -19.96
N HIS A 585 -12.41 -16.05 -19.82
CA HIS A 585 -11.01 -15.69 -20.12
C HIS A 585 -10.16 -15.36 -18.89
N ALA A 586 -10.76 -14.89 -17.79
CA ALA A 586 -10.01 -14.54 -16.58
C ALA A 586 -9.61 -15.79 -15.77
N ASN A 587 -8.81 -16.65 -16.36
CA ASN A 587 -8.43 -17.94 -15.79
C ASN A 587 -7.47 -17.83 -14.59
N ALA A 588 -6.93 -16.66 -14.32
CA ALA A 588 -6.10 -16.38 -13.15
C ALA A 588 -6.88 -15.72 -11.99
N LEU A 589 -8.20 -15.43 -12.16
CA LEU A 589 -9.01 -14.71 -11.20
C LEU A 589 -9.21 -15.53 -9.92
N ARG A 590 -8.53 -15.10 -8.84
CA ARG A 590 -8.56 -15.78 -7.54
C ARG A 590 -9.43 -15.06 -6.52
N GLU A 591 -9.52 -13.74 -6.60
CA GLU A 591 -10.25 -12.91 -5.64
C GLU A 591 -11.28 -12.03 -6.37
N LEU A 592 -12.55 -12.11 -5.92
CA LEU A 592 -13.67 -11.32 -6.43
C LEU A 592 -14.34 -10.59 -5.27
N ASP A 593 -14.28 -9.26 -5.27
CA ASP A 593 -14.84 -8.40 -4.23
C ASP A 593 -15.98 -7.55 -4.79
N LEU A 594 -17.22 -7.86 -4.38
CA LEU A 594 -18.44 -7.26 -4.89
C LEU A 594 -19.22 -6.61 -3.75
N ARG A 595 -19.33 -5.28 -3.75
CA ARG A 595 -19.97 -4.53 -2.66
C ARG A 595 -21.03 -3.57 -3.19
N ASN A 596 -22.20 -3.63 -2.59
CA ASN A 596 -23.32 -2.74 -2.89
C ASN A 596 -23.68 -2.68 -4.39
N LEU A 597 -23.90 -3.88 -4.98
CA LEU A 597 -24.38 -4.04 -6.35
C LEU A 597 -25.88 -4.29 -6.31
N SER A 598 -26.68 -3.25 -6.53
CA SER A 598 -28.14 -3.25 -6.29
C SER A 598 -28.94 -4.07 -7.30
N HIS A 599 -28.33 -4.57 -8.37
CA HIS A 599 -29.03 -5.28 -9.45
C HIS A 599 -28.42 -6.65 -9.78
N LEU A 600 -27.32 -7.04 -9.16
CA LEU A 600 -26.69 -8.33 -9.39
C LEU A 600 -27.50 -9.47 -8.78
N VAL A 601 -27.86 -10.47 -9.58
CA VAL A 601 -28.72 -11.59 -9.17
C VAL A 601 -27.95 -12.88 -8.90
N SER A 602 -26.87 -13.16 -9.66
CA SER A 602 -26.12 -14.40 -9.53
C SER A 602 -24.63 -14.24 -9.81
N ILE A 603 -23.83 -15.14 -9.19
CA ILE A 603 -22.38 -15.28 -9.42
C ILE A 603 -22.11 -16.74 -9.78
N HIS A 604 -21.54 -17.01 -10.95
CA HIS A 604 -21.32 -18.38 -11.41
C HIS A 604 -20.24 -18.51 -12.46
N ASN A 605 -19.73 -19.74 -12.64
CA ASN A 605 -18.80 -20.14 -13.70
C ASN A 605 -17.41 -19.49 -13.61
N PHE A 606 -16.89 -19.24 -12.41
CA PHE A 606 -15.51 -18.78 -12.21
C PHE A 606 -14.62 -19.95 -11.81
N PRO A 607 -13.92 -20.61 -12.73
CA PRO A 607 -13.23 -21.87 -12.45
C PRO A 607 -11.99 -21.72 -11.55
N SER A 608 -11.37 -20.55 -11.52
CA SER A 608 -10.13 -20.29 -10.76
C SER A 608 -10.37 -19.49 -9.46
N LEU A 609 -11.62 -19.11 -9.19
CA LEU A 609 -11.96 -18.30 -8.03
C LEU A 609 -11.72 -19.05 -6.73
N VAL A 610 -10.95 -18.45 -5.82
CA VAL A 610 -10.60 -19.01 -4.50
C VAL A 610 -11.29 -18.25 -3.38
N GLU A 611 -11.36 -16.93 -3.47
CA GLU A 611 -11.95 -16.05 -2.47
C GLU A 611 -13.05 -15.18 -3.09
N LEU A 612 -14.23 -15.19 -2.48
CA LEU A 612 -15.36 -14.34 -2.86
C LEU A 612 -15.79 -13.49 -1.67
N ARG A 613 -15.80 -12.18 -1.87
CA ARG A 613 -16.28 -11.20 -0.89
C ARG A 613 -17.52 -10.49 -1.41
N ILE A 614 -18.63 -10.59 -0.68
CA ILE A 614 -19.88 -9.94 -1.01
C ILE A 614 -20.41 -9.14 0.18
N VAL A 615 -20.71 -7.86 -0.05
CA VAL A 615 -21.15 -6.93 1.00
C VAL A 615 -22.32 -6.11 0.49
N ASP A 616 -23.41 -6.04 1.25
CA ASP A 616 -24.61 -5.25 0.96
C ASP A 616 -25.25 -5.51 -0.42
N ASN A 617 -25.17 -6.76 -0.93
CA ASN A 617 -25.79 -7.16 -2.21
C ASN A 617 -27.18 -7.72 -1.97
N ARG A 618 -28.19 -6.85 -1.92
CA ARG A 618 -29.56 -7.21 -1.52
C ARG A 618 -30.31 -8.05 -2.54
N THR A 619 -29.97 -7.96 -3.83
CA THR A 619 -30.63 -8.66 -4.94
C THR A 619 -29.93 -9.96 -5.33
N LEU A 620 -28.75 -10.24 -4.78
CA LEU A 620 -28.01 -11.46 -5.05
C LEU A 620 -28.74 -12.66 -4.44
N GLU A 621 -29.19 -13.59 -5.29
CA GLU A 621 -29.95 -14.76 -4.88
C GLU A 621 -29.14 -16.05 -4.88
N ARG A 622 -28.15 -16.18 -5.81
CA ARG A 622 -27.48 -17.47 -6.07
C ARG A 622 -25.98 -17.32 -6.33
N ILE A 623 -25.21 -18.24 -5.76
CA ILE A 623 -23.80 -18.48 -6.07
C ILE A 623 -23.66 -19.96 -6.40
N TYR A 624 -23.20 -20.29 -7.63
CA TYR A 624 -23.14 -21.69 -8.07
C TYR A 624 -22.07 -21.94 -9.12
N ASN A 625 -21.65 -23.20 -9.25
CA ASN A 625 -20.66 -23.66 -10.23
C ASN A 625 -19.34 -22.87 -10.20
N ASN A 626 -18.74 -22.79 -8.98
CA ASN A 626 -17.41 -22.22 -8.77
C ASN A 626 -16.52 -23.29 -8.08
N PRO A 627 -15.91 -24.19 -8.86
CA PRO A 627 -15.35 -25.45 -8.33
C PRO A 627 -14.15 -25.29 -7.42
N ASN A 628 -13.38 -24.21 -7.53
CA ASN A 628 -12.19 -23.96 -6.72
C ASN A 628 -12.42 -22.93 -5.58
N LEU A 629 -13.66 -22.47 -5.38
CA LEU A 629 -14.01 -21.48 -4.37
C LEU A 629 -13.85 -22.09 -2.97
N GLN A 630 -12.93 -21.55 -2.16
CA GLN A 630 -12.57 -22.03 -0.82
C GLN A 630 -13.15 -21.16 0.28
N HIS A 631 -13.17 -19.84 0.07
CA HIS A 631 -13.53 -18.87 1.09
C HIS A 631 -14.59 -17.90 0.60
N ILE A 632 -15.69 -17.75 1.37
CA ILE A 632 -16.73 -16.77 1.10
C ILE A 632 -16.89 -15.85 2.31
N TYR A 633 -16.82 -14.54 2.06
CA TYR A 633 -17.13 -13.48 3.03
C TYR A 633 -18.46 -12.82 2.65
N ILE A 634 -19.48 -12.94 3.51
CA ILE A 634 -20.84 -12.48 3.26
C ILE A 634 -21.23 -11.46 4.33
N VAL A 635 -21.54 -10.23 3.94
CA VAL A 635 -22.02 -9.19 4.86
C VAL A 635 -23.35 -8.63 4.35
N SER A 636 -24.39 -8.65 5.17
CA SER A 636 -25.69 -8.01 4.90
C SER A 636 -26.25 -8.33 3.50
N CYS A 637 -26.30 -9.62 3.13
CA CYS A 637 -26.84 -10.09 1.86
C CYS A 637 -28.14 -10.90 2.05
N PRO A 638 -29.28 -10.28 2.42
CA PRO A 638 -30.50 -10.99 2.79
C PRO A 638 -31.18 -11.72 1.63
N GLY A 639 -30.87 -11.35 0.37
CA GLY A 639 -31.42 -11.97 -0.84
C GLY A 639 -30.82 -13.36 -1.13
N LEU A 640 -29.64 -13.67 -0.59
CA LEU A 640 -28.90 -14.89 -0.91
C LEU A 640 -29.59 -16.13 -0.33
N LYS A 641 -30.04 -17.05 -1.21
CA LYS A 641 -30.78 -18.26 -0.87
C LYS A 641 -30.05 -19.54 -1.21
N VAL A 642 -29.17 -19.50 -2.22
CA VAL A 642 -28.62 -20.71 -2.85
C VAL A 642 -27.12 -20.65 -2.95
N LEU A 643 -26.45 -21.67 -2.39
CA LEU A 643 -25.03 -21.99 -2.60
C LEU A 643 -24.99 -23.44 -3.14
N GLU A 644 -24.66 -23.62 -4.43
CA GLU A 644 -24.66 -24.91 -5.11
C GLU A 644 -23.37 -25.12 -5.92
N ASP A 645 -22.97 -26.39 -6.09
CA ASP A 645 -21.79 -26.77 -6.88
C ASP A 645 -20.51 -26.04 -6.49
N LEU A 646 -20.20 -26.05 -5.17
CA LEU A 646 -19.02 -25.46 -4.56
C LEU A 646 -18.19 -26.56 -3.84
N PRO A 647 -17.60 -27.52 -4.55
CA PRO A 647 -16.99 -28.72 -3.96
C PRO A 647 -15.76 -28.44 -3.09
N SER A 648 -15.05 -27.33 -3.34
CA SER A 648 -13.84 -26.95 -2.61
C SER A 648 -14.08 -25.97 -1.45
N LEU A 649 -15.36 -25.65 -1.15
CA LEU A 649 -15.70 -24.67 -0.13
C LEU A 649 -15.30 -25.14 1.27
N GLN A 650 -14.40 -24.38 1.91
CA GLN A 650 -13.85 -24.70 3.23
C GLN A 650 -14.41 -23.77 4.31
N SER A 651 -14.53 -22.48 4.02
CA SER A 651 -14.93 -21.51 5.03
C SER A 651 -15.96 -20.49 4.53
N ILE A 652 -16.88 -20.15 5.42
CA ILE A 652 -17.77 -19.01 5.28
C ILE A 652 -17.58 -18.08 6.48
N GLU A 653 -17.42 -16.79 6.21
CA GLU A 653 -17.60 -15.75 7.20
C GLU A 653 -18.88 -15.00 6.88
N TRP A 654 -19.85 -15.11 7.77
CA TRP A 654 -21.19 -14.54 7.62
C TRP A 654 -21.44 -13.48 8.68
N VAL A 655 -21.75 -12.26 8.23
CA VAL A 655 -21.96 -11.09 9.08
C VAL A 655 -23.32 -10.47 8.76
N ASP A 656 -24.27 -10.57 9.67
CA ASP A 656 -25.53 -9.86 9.57
C ASP A 656 -26.13 -9.59 10.97
N VAL A 657 -25.99 -8.35 11.39
CA VAL A 657 -26.50 -7.89 12.71
C VAL A 657 -28.02 -7.65 12.72
N THR A 658 -28.67 -7.74 11.58
CA THR A 658 -30.12 -7.55 11.46
C THR A 658 -30.89 -8.87 11.33
N ALA A 659 -30.21 -9.95 11.01
CA ALA A 659 -30.81 -11.26 10.80
C ALA A 659 -31.33 -11.87 12.11
N GLN A 660 -32.50 -12.50 12.04
CA GLN A 660 -33.12 -13.20 13.15
C GLN A 660 -32.91 -14.70 13.10
N VAL A 661 -32.57 -15.25 11.93
CA VAL A 661 -32.33 -16.67 11.68
C VAL A 661 -31.11 -16.85 10.80
N LEU A 662 -30.47 -18.02 10.92
CA LEU A 662 -29.37 -18.39 10.00
C LEU A 662 -29.92 -18.74 8.61
N PRO A 663 -29.17 -18.44 7.54
CA PRO A 663 -29.55 -18.84 6.18
C PRO A 663 -29.64 -20.36 6.01
N ASP A 664 -30.63 -20.83 5.24
CA ASP A 664 -30.86 -22.26 5.02
C ASP A 664 -29.75 -22.94 4.17
N TYR A 665 -29.05 -22.20 3.32
CA TYR A 665 -27.93 -22.73 2.53
C TYR A 665 -26.78 -23.25 3.41
N LEU A 666 -26.65 -22.79 4.65
CA LEU A 666 -25.64 -23.32 5.59
C LEU A 666 -25.88 -24.81 5.92
N ARG A 667 -27.12 -25.26 5.88
CA ARG A 667 -27.51 -26.64 6.21
C ARG A 667 -26.86 -27.70 5.30
N HIS A 668 -26.62 -27.34 4.04
CA HIS A 668 -26.12 -28.24 3.02
C HIS A 668 -24.66 -28.00 2.62
N SER A 669 -24.01 -27.00 3.22
CA SER A 669 -22.62 -26.63 2.92
C SER A 669 -21.67 -27.51 3.71
N LYS A 670 -20.70 -28.17 3.04
CA LYS A 670 -19.63 -28.94 3.69
C LYS A 670 -18.52 -28.00 4.14
N LEU A 671 -18.68 -27.41 5.33
CA LEU A 671 -17.74 -26.42 5.85
C LEU A 671 -16.78 -27.01 6.87
N GLU A 672 -15.51 -26.70 6.73
CA GLU A 672 -14.51 -26.89 7.77
C GLU A 672 -14.64 -25.81 8.84
N LYS A 673 -14.83 -24.55 8.44
CA LYS A 673 -14.87 -23.40 9.33
C LYS A 673 -16.05 -22.47 9.01
N LEU A 674 -16.77 -22.06 10.05
CA LEU A 674 -17.80 -21.03 9.96
C LEU A 674 -17.54 -19.94 10.99
N ILE A 675 -17.51 -18.68 10.52
CA ILE A 675 -17.47 -17.51 11.38
C ILE A 675 -18.81 -16.80 11.24
N VAL A 676 -19.47 -16.52 12.37
CA VAL A 676 -20.76 -15.84 12.42
C VAL A 676 -20.63 -14.57 13.25
N GLN A 677 -21.10 -13.46 12.70
CA GLN A 677 -21.24 -12.20 13.45
C GLN A 677 -22.68 -11.72 13.33
N CYS A 678 -23.40 -11.66 14.46
CA CYS A 678 -24.83 -11.39 14.47
C CYS A 678 -25.22 -10.59 15.73
N TYR A 679 -26.52 -10.30 15.88
CA TYR A 679 -27.03 -9.76 17.13
C TYR A 679 -27.17 -10.85 18.19
N ILE A 680 -27.13 -10.47 19.48
CA ILE A 680 -27.14 -11.41 20.61
C ILE A 680 -28.34 -12.33 20.63
N SER A 681 -29.51 -11.91 20.11
CA SER A 681 -30.70 -12.75 20.03
C SER A 681 -30.46 -13.98 19.16
N LEU A 682 -29.85 -13.83 17.98
CA LEU A 682 -29.52 -14.94 17.10
C LEU A 682 -28.41 -15.80 17.67
N LEU A 683 -27.42 -15.20 18.34
CA LEU A 683 -26.34 -15.96 18.98
C LEU A 683 -26.87 -16.94 20.03
N LYS A 684 -27.93 -16.57 20.80
CA LYS A 684 -28.60 -17.47 21.74
C LYS A 684 -29.25 -18.66 21.04
N LEU A 685 -29.90 -18.45 19.89
CA LEU A 685 -30.52 -19.52 19.10
C LEU A 685 -29.50 -20.49 18.48
N ILE A 686 -28.27 -20.06 18.31
CA ILE A 686 -27.15 -20.88 17.84
C ILE A 686 -26.50 -21.68 18.98
N SER A 687 -26.78 -21.35 20.24
CA SER A 687 -26.16 -21.99 21.40
C SER A 687 -26.55 -23.48 21.53
N LEU A 688 -25.57 -24.32 21.90
CA LEU A 688 -25.80 -25.74 22.23
C LEU A 688 -26.73 -25.89 23.44
N GLN A 689 -26.81 -24.92 24.33
CA GLN A 689 -27.69 -24.96 25.50
C GLN A 689 -29.17 -24.99 25.10
N ASP A 690 -29.52 -24.38 23.98
CA ASP A 690 -30.86 -24.30 23.44
C ASP A 690 -31.10 -25.25 22.26
N ALA A 691 -30.18 -26.17 21.99
CA ALA A 691 -30.20 -27.06 20.81
C ALA A 691 -31.48 -27.90 20.66
N ASN A 692 -32.19 -28.19 21.76
CA ASN A 692 -33.43 -28.99 21.79
C ASN A 692 -34.73 -28.13 21.71
N SER A 693 -34.60 -26.80 21.64
CA SER A 693 -35.77 -25.94 21.47
C SER A 693 -36.29 -25.97 20.02
N SER A 694 -37.59 -25.80 19.84
CA SER A 694 -38.21 -25.73 18.50
C SER A 694 -37.73 -24.55 17.67
N GLU A 695 -37.10 -23.55 18.29
CA GLU A 695 -36.60 -22.34 17.67
C GLU A 695 -35.09 -22.38 17.43
N SER A 696 -34.41 -23.49 17.81
CA SER A 696 -32.94 -23.58 17.70
C SER A 696 -32.45 -23.58 16.26
N GLU A 697 -31.44 -22.74 15.99
CA GLU A 697 -30.73 -22.65 14.70
C GLU A 697 -29.50 -23.58 14.64
N TRP A 698 -29.15 -24.26 15.77
CA TRP A 698 -28.00 -25.17 15.84
C TRP A 698 -28.05 -26.27 14.79
N GLY A 699 -29.23 -26.79 14.48
CA GLY A 699 -29.44 -27.85 13.50
C GLY A 699 -28.96 -27.50 12.08
N LYS A 700 -28.81 -26.22 11.75
CA LYS A 700 -28.30 -25.78 10.44
C LYS A 700 -26.77 -25.87 10.35
N ILE A 701 -26.06 -25.89 11.47
CA ILE A 701 -24.58 -25.74 11.52
C ILE A 701 -23.86 -26.84 12.31
N GLN A 702 -24.59 -27.81 12.88
CA GLN A 702 -24.01 -28.92 13.69
C GLN A 702 -22.99 -29.79 12.94
N HIS A 703 -22.98 -29.76 11.61
CA HIS A 703 -22.05 -30.50 10.76
C HIS A 703 -20.70 -29.80 10.58
N VAL A 704 -20.62 -28.48 10.89
CA VAL A 704 -19.41 -27.67 10.74
C VAL A 704 -18.33 -28.14 11.71
N HIS A 705 -17.06 -28.20 11.24
CA HIS A 705 -15.95 -28.66 12.07
C HIS A 705 -15.51 -27.62 13.11
N GLN A 706 -15.41 -26.35 12.71
CA GLN A 706 -15.05 -25.24 13.59
C GLN A 706 -16.07 -24.10 13.46
N LEU A 707 -16.66 -23.67 14.57
CA LEU A 707 -17.54 -22.51 14.65
C LEU A 707 -16.92 -21.44 15.56
N LYS A 708 -16.88 -20.21 15.06
CA LYS A 708 -16.67 -19.01 15.88
C LYS A 708 -17.87 -18.09 15.66
N ALA A 709 -18.65 -17.83 16.70
CA ALA A 709 -19.79 -16.93 16.60
C ALA A 709 -19.62 -15.79 17.61
N THR A 710 -19.90 -14.56 17.17
CA THR A 710 -19.86 -13.35 17.99
C THR A 710 -21.20 -12.65 17.90
N GLY A 711 -21.82 -12.37 19.04
CA GLY A 711 -23.08 -11.63 19.14
C GLY A 711 -22.87 -10.27 19.77
N TYR A 712 -23.35 -9.22 19.09
CA TYR A 712 -23.29 -7.84 19.57
C TYR A 712 -24.49 -7.54 20.46
N ILE A 713 -24.23 -6.96 21.63
CA ILE A 713 -25.25 -6.37 22.53
C ILE A 713 -25.28 -4.86 22.30
N SER A 714 -24.09 -4.26 22.21
CA SER A 714 -23.87 -2.84 21.89
C SER A 714 -22.57 -2.69 21.06
N ALA A 715 -22.19 -1.46 20.75
CA ALA A 715 -20.94 -1.20 20.01
C ALA A 715 -19.66 -1.67 20.77
N GLU A 716 -19.72 -1.76 22.10
CA GLU A 716 -18.58 -2.10 22.95
C GLU A 716 -18.74 -3.44 23.67
N GLU A 717 -19.95 -4.02 23.68
CA GLU A 717 -20.22 -5.26 24.40
C GLU A 717 -20.63 -6.39 23.46
N THR A 718 -19.85 -7.50 23.49
CA THR A 718 -20.06 -8.68 22.68
C THR A 718 -20.08 -9.94 23.54
N ARG A 719 -20.72 -11.00 23.05
CA ARG A 719 -20.66 -12.35 23.59
C ARG A 719 -20.19 -13.29 22.49
N TYR A 720 -19.64 -14.45 22.86
CA TYR A 720 -19.10 -15.37 21.87
C TYR A 720 -19.49 -16.84 22.12
N ILE A 721 -19.43 -17.62 21.04
CA ILE A 721 -19.40 -19.07 21.02
C ILE A 721 -18.17 -19.50 20.22
N SER A 722 -17.39 -20.43 20.77
CA SER A 722 -16.32 -21.13 20.08
C SER A 722 -16.53 -22.62 20.20
N TYR A 723 -16.69 -23.29 19.08
CA TYR A 723 -16.93 -24.73 19.00
C TYR A 723 -15.95 -25.39 18.04
N THR A 724 -15.43 -26.56 18.43
CA THR A 724 -14.61 -27.43 17.58
C THR A 724 -15.10 -28.87 17.77
N LYS A 725 -15.29 -29.59 16.67
CA LYS A 725 -15.84 -30.94 16.66
C LYS A 725 -14.77 -31.98 17.06
N GLU A 726 -13.56 -31.85 16.50
CA GLU A 726 -12.42 -32.75 16.74
C GLU A 726 -11.11 -31.95 16.87
N PRO A 727 -10.43 -31.93 18.05
CA PRO A 727 -10.94 -32.45 19.33
C PRO A 727 -12.12 -31.62 19.83
N TYR A 728 -13.07 -32.25 20.49
CA TYR A 728 -14.29 -31.60 20.97
C TYR A 728 -13.98 -30.49 21.97
N SER A 729 -14.44 -29.27 21.67
CA SER A 729 -14.33 -28.11 22.55
C SER A 729 -15.53 -27.20 22.36
N TYR A 730 -16.16 -26.78 23.44
CA TYR A 730 -17.23 -25.77 23.42
C TYR A 730 -16.96 -24.73 24.50
N LYS A 731 -16.87 -23.46 24.12
CA LYS A 731 -16.66 -22.33 25.02
C LYS A 731 -17.66 -21.22 24.67
N THR A 732 -18.26 -20.64 25.68
CA THR A 732 -19.18 -19.50 25.53
C THR A 732 -19.23 -18.67 26.80
N ASP A 733 -19.54 -17.39 26.66
CA ASP A 733 -19.82 -16.45 27.73
C ASP A 733 -21.32 -16.01 27.75
N ILE A 734 -22.17 -16.71 26.99
CA ILE A 734 -23.61 -16.49 27.01
C ILE A 734 -24.16 -17.06 28.33
N GLY A 735 -24.77 -16.22 29.15
CA GLY A 735 -25.40 -16.63 30.42
C GLY A 735 -24.57 -16.41 31.68
N THR A 736 -23.43 -15.72 31.60
CA THR A 736 -22.68 -15.24 32.75
C THR A 736 -23.10 -13.83 33.17
#